data_c4986575d2e75eca1e74e1b2d96e9a0c
#
_entry.id   c4986575d2e75eca1e74e1b2d96e9a0c
#
_cell.length_a   1.000
_cell.length_b   1.000
_cell.length_c   1.000
_cell.angle_alpha   90.00
_cell.angle_beta   90.00
_cell.angle_gamma   90.00
#
_symmetry.space_group_name_H-M   'P 1'
#
loop_
_entity.id
_entity.type
_entity.pdbx_description
1 polymer ?
#
loop_
_entity_poly.entity_id
_entity_poly.type
_entity_poly.pdbx_seq_one_letter_code
_entity_poly.pdbx_strand_id
1 'polypeptide(L)'
;MRLVLGLLLVASSVSAQQVGFSPSAALREDSIERVLIASPDTQSARLWTKALSRVPHMAGTPQQAVTRDYVLNLMKSWGLETSFTTYDVFLPQPDTSGLWLIPNTGAVPQPLSLVEPPVPGDSTSQGPQVLAFNGTAASGNVTGEAVYVGFGLIEDYKTLDSLGISVKGRIVIARYGRSYRGIKAREAERHGALGLILYSDPAEDGYVRGDVYPKGPMRPWGGYQRGSVLNPDGDPTTPGYASLPGARRVPFDSLDVPHIPVIPIGYGNAEKILSLLGGPSVPQSWQGGLPFRYHAGPGPAQVHLVLRVEQGARAMHPIWDTFGMIRGTTYPDQWIVMGAHRDAWGPGADDNVTGTTTVLATARAFAELAKRGIRPARTIIFATWDAEEWGDVGSTEWVEQMADSLQLHGVAYINEDAMATGTNFGGAGSPSLKPLIRASTRVVPALTGPGTLYDAWLAAHHGDTTALDIGNMGGGSDFAGFYHHLGIPAGEIGFGGPGGVYHSMYDDYEWMTTFGDPQYRAHRTAAQLDLVIVSRLANAAVAPLDYAAFGTEMRDLVSELDTGIARKGWAVSTEAVKTALDRFITSARAFAAARDSGLAGNLSTAKVAAATRELMQVERRLTRPQGLTYAGAWFKSLQFASDVDNGYATLAFPTVAEAIRYGDAAVTAREIQDLANRIDAARKALEDARAALR
;
A
#
# COMPACT_ATOMS: atom_id res chain seq x y z
N MET A 1 -65.54 15.87 -25.59
CA MET A 1 -64.23 16.52 -25.69
C MET A 1 -63.72 16.80 -24.28
N ARG A 2 -62.98 15.86 -23.69
CA ARG A 2 -62.39 16.01 -22.34
C ARG A 2 -60.87 16.20 -22.50
N LEU A 3 -60.37 17.37 -22.18
CA LEU A 3 -58.95 17.65 -22.06
C LEU A 3 -58.39 16.92 -20.84
N VAL A 4 -57.40 16.07 -21.02
CA VAL A 4 -56.57 15.51 -19.96
C VAL A 4 -55.33 16.38 -19.89
N LEU A 5 -55.22 17.19 -18.85
CA LEU A 5 -53.99 17.94 -18.49
C LEU A 5 -53.01 16.94 -17.85
N GLY A 6 -51.98 16.56 -18.58
CA GLY A 6 -50.88 15.77 -18.03
C GLY A 6 -49.97 16.69 -17.17
N LEU A 7 -49.97 16.50 -15.85
CA LEU A 7 -48.96 17.07 -14.96
C LEU A 7 -47.63 16.33 -15.20
N LEU A 8 -46.69 17.01 -15.84
CA LEU A 8 -45.29 16.62 -15.84
C LEU A 8 -44.70 16.88 -14.41
N LEU A 9 -44.64 15.81 -13.63
CA LEU A 9 -43.81 15.79 -12.39
C LEU A 9 -42.35 15.85 -12.84
N VAL A 10 -41.74 17.05 -12.78
CA VAL A 10 -40.29 17.19 -12.79
C VAL A 10 -39.82 16.67 -11.44
N ALA A 11 -39.37 15.42 -11.43
CA ALA A 11 -38.61 14.90 -10.29
C ALA A 11 -37.33 15.72 -10.20
N SER A 12 -37.32 16.74 -9.33
CA SER A 12 -36.08 17.36 -8.88
C SER A 12 -35.30 16.28 -8.14
N SER A 13 -34.32 15.67 -8.81
CA SER A 13 -33.29 14.92 -8.13
C SER A 13 -32.61 15.92 -7.17
N VAL A 14 -32.87 15.80 -5.87
CA VAL A 14 -32.09 16.44 -4.84
C VAL A 14 -30.70 15.82 -4.99
N SER A 15 -29.85 16.49 -5.76
CA SER A 15 -28.43 16.18 -5.79
C SER A 15 -27.92 16.27 -4.35
N ALA A 16 -27.47 15.17 -3.79
CA ALA A 16 -26.87 15.17 -2.47
C ALA A 16 -25.76 16.22 -2.49
N GLN A 17 -25.86 17.25 -1.65
CA GLN A 17 -24.93 18.37 -1.63
C GLN A 17 -23.50 17.83 -1.48
N GLN A 18 -22.64 18.14 -2.45
CA GLN A 18 -21.23 17.71 -2.38
C GLN A 18 -20.57 18.37 -1.17
N VAL A 19 -19.93 17.55 -0.34
CA VAL A 19 -19.30 18.01 0.92
C VAL A 19 -18.23 19.05 0.61
N GLY A 20 -18.28 20.17 1.32
CA GLY A 20 -17.29 21.26 1.18
C GLY A 20 -17.54 22.24 0.03
N PHE A 21 -18.62 22.08 -0.74
CA PHE A 21 -19.00 22.98 -1.83
C PHE A 21 -20.20 23.87 -1.47
N SER A 22 -20.22 25.10 -1.95
CA SER A 22 -21.46 25.86 -2.01
C SER A 22 -22.37 25.30 -3.11
N PRO A 23 -23.70 25.55 -3.08
CA PRO A 23 -24.60 25.02 -4.10
C PRO A 23 -24.20 25.38 -5.54
N SER A 24 -23.74 26.62 -5.79
CA SER A 24 -23.30 27.06 -7.10
C SER A 24 -21.93 26.47 -7.51
N ALA A 25 -21.04 26.22 -6.54
CA ALA A 25 -19.75 25.57 -6.79
C ALA A 25 -19.93 24.09 -7.10
N ALA A 26 -20.86 23.39 -6.44
CA ALA A 26 -21.19 21.99 -6.72
C ALA A 26 -21.65 21.80 -8.18
N LEU A 27 -22.52 22.66 -8.69
CA LEU A 27 -22.96 22.60 -10.11
C LEU A 27 -21.80 22.81 -11.10
N ARG A 28 -20.83 23.66 -10.75
CA ARG A 28 -19.60 23.84 -11.58
C ARG A 28 -18.73 22.58 -11.49
N GLU A 29 -18.58 22.01 -10.30
CA GLU A 29 -17.82 20.79 -10.10
C GLU A 29 -18.41 19.61 -10.87
N ASP A 30 -19.73 19.41 -10.85
CA ASP A 30 -20.42 18.41 -11.67
C ASP A 30 -20.10 18.56 -13.17
N SER A 31 -19.87 19.78 -13.63
CA SER A 31 -19.51 20.04 -15.03
C SER A 31 -18.04 19.73 -15.31
N ILE A 32 -17.16 20.01 -14.35
CA ILE A 32 -15.73 19.67 -14.40
C ILE A 32 -15.57 18.14 -14.35
N GLU A 33 -16.23 17.47 -13.41
CA GLU A 33 -16.20 16.01 -13.27
C GLU A 33 -16.61 15.29 -14.57
N ARG A 34 -17.68 15.74 -15.25
CA ARG A 34 -18.07 15.17 -16.54
C ARG A 34 -16.98 15.25 -17.60
N VAL A 35 -16.22 16.35 -17.65
CA VAL A 35 -15.09 16.49 -18.58
C VAL A 35 -13.94 15.59 -18.18
N LEU A 36 -13.62 15.53 -16.88
CA LEU A 36 -12.57 14.68 -16.34
C LEU A 36 -12.85 13.19 -16.56
N ILE A 37 -14.05 12.73 -16.22
CA ILE A 37 -14.49 11.33 -16.42
C ILE A 37 -14.41 10.90 -17.90
N ALA A 38 -14.63 11.81 -18.83
CA ALA A 38 -14.55 11.53 -20.26
C ALA A 38 -13.10 11.51 -20.82
N SER A 39 -12.10 11.94 -20.06
CA SER A 39 -10.73 12.14 -20.57
C SER A 39 -9.83 10.89 -20.58
N PRO A 40 -9.88 9.92 -19.63
CA PRO A 40 -9.03 8.74 -19.67
C PRO A 40 -9.39 7.81 -20.83
N ASP A 41 -8.38 7.39 -21.57
CA ASP A 41 -8.55 6.46 -22.68
C ASP A 41 -7.68 5.20 -22.52
N THR A 42 -8.21 4.06 -22.95
CA THR A 42 -7.57 2.75 -22.83
C THR A 42 -6.34 2.59 -23.71
N GLN A 43 -6.24 3.35 -24.81
CA GLN A 43 -5.11 3.29 -25.72
C GLN A 43 -3.85 3.90 -25.10
N SER A 44 -3.97 5.05 -24.47
CA SER A 44 -2.87 5.69 -23.75
C SER A 44 -2.36 4.82 -22.60
N ALA A 45 -3.27 4.28 -21.77
CA ALA A 45 -2.89 3.37 -20.69
C ALA A 45 -2.11 2.16 -21.25
N ARG A 46 -2.61 1.51 -22.30
CA ARG A 46 -1.92 0.40 -22.98
C ARG A 46 -0.53 0.76 -23.49
N LEU A 47 -0.36 1.94 -24.09
CA LEU A 47 0.91 2.40 -24.61
C LEU A 47 1.93 2.67 -23.51
N TRP A 48 1.48 3.28 -22.41
CA TRP A 48 2.34 3.57 -21.25
C TRP A 48 2.73 2.28 -20.53
N THR A 49 1.79 1.36 -20.30
CA THR A 49 2.11 0.03 -19.73
C THR A 49 3.16 -0.66 -20.58
N LYS A 50 2.97 -0.73 -21.91
CA LYS A 50 3.95 -1.36 -22.81
C LYS A 50 5.34 -0.71 -22.76
N ALA A 51 5.40 0.61 -22.59
CA ALA A 51 6.66 1.34 -22.54
C ALA A 51 7.40 1.14 -21.21
N LEU A 52 6.67 1.17 -20.10
CA LEU A 52 7.22 1.09 -18.76
C LEU A 52 7.60 -0.35 -18.37
N SER A 53 6.77 -1.35 -18.72
CA SER A 53 7.01 -2.77 -18.39
C SER A 53 7.81 -3.56 -19.45
N ARG A 54 8.55 -2.86 -20.31
CA ARG A 54 9.28 -3.50 -21.43
C ARG A 54 10.41 -4.41 -20.97
N VAL A 55 11.08 -4.09 -19.91
CA VAL A 55 12.17 -4.82 -19.27
C VAL A 55 12.16 -4.58 -17.76
N PRO A 56 12.79 -5.44 -16.96
CA PRO A 56 12.95 -5.21 -15.53
C PRO A 56 13.56 -3.84 -15.24
N HIS A 57 13.00 -3.15 -14.23
CA HIS A 57 13.42 -1.79 -13.86
C HIS A 57 13.47 -1.60 -12.34
N MET A 58 14.21 -2.49 -11.69
CA MET A 58 14.46 -2.43 -10.25
C MET A 58 15.11 -1.09 -9.86
N ALA A 59 14.75 -0.58 -8.69
CA ALA A 59 15.31 0.66 -8.15
C ALA A 59 16.85 0.66 -8.13
N GLY A 60 17.46 1.83 -8.31
CA GLY A 60 18.91 1.99 -8.37
C GLY A 60 19.57 1.50 -9.66
N THR A 61 18.80 0.99 -10.64
CA THR A 61 19.34 0.51 -11.91
C THR A 61 19.28 1.58 -13.02
N PRO A 62 20.13 1.46 -14.06
CA PRO A 62 20.04 2.36 -15.23
C PRO A 62 18.67 2.30 -15.93
N GLN A 63 17.99 1.16 -15.90
CA GLN A 63 16.68 1.02 -16.52
C GLN A 63 15.61 1.83 -15.77
N GLN A 64 15.73 1.93 -14.46
CA GLN A 64 14.84 2.78 -13.65
C GLN A 64 15.04 4.28 -13.96
N ALA A 65 16.24 4.72 -14.31
CA ALA A 65 16.45 6.07 -14.84
C ALA A 65 15.74 6.29 -16.19
N VAL A 66 15.61 5.27 -17.03
CA VAL A 66 14.86 5.37 -18.29
C VAL A 66 13.36 5.56 -18.03
N THR A 67 12.77 4.83 -17.08
CA THR A 67 11.36 5.01 -16.69
C THR A 67 11.12 6.38 -16.10
N ARG A 68 12.02 6.89 -15.23
CA ARG A 68 12.01 8.27 -14.73
C ARG A 68 11.91 9.29 -15.86
N ASP A 69 12.82 9.20 -16.83
CA ASP A 69 12.88 10.17 -17.94
C ASP A 69 11.64 10.06 -18.83
N TYR A 70 11.10 8.87 -19.01
CA TYR A 70 9.86 8.66 -19.75
C TYR A 70 8.66 9.39 -19.11
N VAL A 71 8.45 9.19 -17.80
CA VAL A 71 7.38 9.82 -17.03
C VAL A 71 7.53 11.35 -17.02
N LEU A 72 8.71 11.86 -16.72
CA LEU A 72 8.99 13.30 -16.72
C LEU A 72 8.73 13.94 -18.08
N ASN A 73 9.15 13.29 -19.17
CA ASN A 73 8.94 13.80 -20.52
C ASN A 73 7.45 13.85 -20.89
N LEU A 74 6.66 12.87 -20.46
CA LEU A 74 5.21 12.90 -20.64
C LEU A 74 4.59 14.09 -19.89
N MET A 75 4.83 14.21 -18.59
CA MET A 75 4.30 15.29 -17.75
C MET A 75 4.72 16.67 -18.29
N LYS A 76 5.98 16.84 -18.68
CA LYS A 76 6.49 18.06 -19.30
C LYS A 76 5.80 18.38 -20.62
N SER A 77 5.55 17.37 -21.46
CA SER A 77 4.87 17.56 -22.75
C SER A 77 3.43 18.04 -22.59
N TRP A 78 2.79 17.70 -21.48
CA TRP A 78 1.46 18.20 -21.14
C TRP A 78 1.47 19.59 -20.51
N GLY A 79 2.64 20.12 -20.15
CA GLY A 79 2.82 21.46 -19.61
C GLY A 79 2.73 21.55 -18.09
N LEU A 80 2.96 20.45 -17.38
CA LEU A 80 3.12 20.48 -15.92
C LEU A 80 4.47 21.10 -15.55
N GLU A 81 4.55 21.71 -14.39
CA GLU A 81 5.81 22.06 -13.74
C GLU A 81 6.46 20.76 -13.23
N THR A 82 7.59 20.35 -13.85
CA THR A 82 8.21 19.06 -13.57
C THR A 82 9.53 19.18 -12.84
N SER A 83 9.78 18.29 -11.91
CA SER A 83 11.04 18.15 -11.19
C SER A 83 11.26 16.67 -10.78
N PHE A 84 12.46 16.37 -10.29
CA PHE A 84 12.73 15.14 -9.57
C PHE A 84 13.71 15.39 -8.42
N THR A 85 13.67 14.54 -7.41
CA THR A 85 14.64 14.54 -6.32
C THR A 85 15.46 13.26 -6.41
N THR A 86 16.73 13.33 -6.04
CA THR A 86 17.63 12.17 -5.99
C THR A 86 18.00 11.92 -4.54
N TYR A 87 17.89 10.68 -4.11
CA TYR A 87 18.40 10.18 -2.84
C TYR A 87 19.44 9.10 -3.10
N ASP A 88 20.43 8.98 -2.22
CA ASP A 88 21.44 7.93 -2.28
C ASP A 88 21.18 6.95 -1.13
N VAL A 89 20.59 5.80 -1.43
CA VAL A 89 19.99 4.90 -0.45
C VAL A 89 20.58 3.50 -0.48
N PHE A 90 20.37 2.73 0.61
CA PHE A 90 20.90 1.37 0.75
C PHE A 90 20.03 0.35 0.02
N LEU A 91 20.48 -0.09 -1.14
CA LEU A 91 19.84 -1.09 -2.00
C LEU A 91 20.83 -2.19 -2.40
N PRO A 92 21.18 -3.13 -1.53
CA PRO A 92 22.20 -4.16 -1.82
C PRO A 92 21.74 -5.11 -2.94
N GLN A 93 22.15 -4.81 -4.17
CA GLN A 93 21.78 -5.59 -5.35
C GLN A 93 22.50 -6.94 -5.40
N PRO A 94 21.92 -7.98 -6.05
CA PRO A 94 22.48 -9.32 -6.04
C PRO A 94 23.65 -9.46 -7.03
N ASP A 95 24.79 -9.96 -6.55
CA ASP A 95 25.92 -10.39 -7.38
C ASP A 95 25.75 -11.84 -7.84
N THR A 96 25.24 -12.73 -6.96
CA THR A 96 25.09 -14.17 -7.24
C THR A 96 24.02 -14.80 -6.36
N SER A 97 23.22 -15.68 -6.93
CA SER A 97 22.34 -16.59 -6.18
C SER A 97 22.43 -18.02 -6.68
N GLY A 98 22.31 -19.00 -5.79
CA GLY A 98 22.35 -20.41 -6.15
C GLY A 98 21.76 -21.31 -5.06
N LEU A 99 21.20 -22.43 -5.49
CA LEU A 99 20.58 -23.41 -4.61
C LEU A 99 20.87 -24.83 -5.12
N TRP A 100 21.26 -25.72 -4.20
CA TRP A 100 21.50 -27.13 -4.49
C TRP A 100 20.87 -28.04 -3.45
N LEU A 101 20.35 -29.14 -3.91
CA LEU A 101 19.92 -30.26 -3.07
C LEU A 101 21.09 -31.25 -2.95
N ILE A 102 21.50 -31.59 -1.72
CA ILE A 102 22.59 -32.51 -1.41
C ILE A 102 22.00 -33.79 -0.81
N PRO A 103 21.92 -34.89 -1.56
CA PRO A 103 21.44 -36.17 -1.04
C PRO A 103 22.42 -36.77 -0.01
N ASN A 104 21.92 -37.35 1.08
CA ASN A 104 22.76 -38.01 2.11
C ASN A 104 23.48 -39.29 1.63
N THR A 105 23.25 -39.70 0.39
CA THR A 105 23.86 -40.91 -0.21
C THR A 105 25.27 -40.68 -0.71
N GLY A 106 25.86 -39.52 -0.52
CA GLY A 106 27.16 -39.14 -1.13
C GLY A 106 27.09 -38.87 -2.63
N ALA A 107 25.90 -38.76 -3.21
CA ALA A 107 25.69 -38.38 -4.58
C ALA A 107 26.05 -36.90 -4.82
N VAL A 108 26.33 -36.58 -6.10
CA VAL A 108 26.65 -35.19 -6.48
C VAL A 108 25.51 -34.24 -6.17
N PRO A 109 25.81 -33.06 -5.62
CA PRO A 109 24.80 -32.02 -5.40
C PRO A 109 24.00 -31.70 -6.67
N GLN A 110 22.67 -31.64 -6.54
CA GLN A 110 21.76 -31.36 -7.66
C GLN A 110 21.42 -29.87 -7.66
N PRO A 111 21.77 -29.12 -8.71
CA PRO A 111 21.38 -27.71 -8.80
C PRO A 111 19.86 -27.59 -8.96
N LEU A 112 19.27 -26.67 -8.24
CA LEU A 112 17.88 -26.23 -8.38
C LEU A 112 17.88 -24.92 -9.17
N SER A 113 17.34 -24.93 -10.39
CA SER A 113 17.34 -23.74 -11.26
C SER A 113 16.58 -22.58 -10.61
N LEU A 114 17.21 -21.44 -10.52
CA LEU A 114 16.64 -20.18 -10.07
C LEU A 114 16.30 -19.24 -11.25
N VAL A 115 16.25 -19.78 -12.47
CA VAL A 115 15.81 -19.06 -13.67
C VAL A 115 14.34 -19.37 -13.89
N GLU A 116 13.53 -18.34 -14.04
CA GLU A 116 12.11 -18.47 -14.43
C GLU A 116 12.05 -18.89 -15.90
N PRO A 117 11.41 -20.03 -16.24
CA PRO A 117 11.39 -20.52 -17.60
C PRO A 117 10.73 -19.54 -18.57
N PRO A 118 11.32 -19.28 -19.76
CA PRO A 118 10.70 -18.41 -20.75
C PRO A 118 9.40 -19.03 -21.28
N VAL A 119 8.40 -18.18 -21.53
CA VAL A 119 7.10 -18.59 -22.03
C VAL A 119 7.04 -18.38 -23.54
N PRO A 120 6.66 -19.41 -24.33
CA PRO A 120 6.51 -19.26 -25.79
C PRO A 120 5.45 -18.20 -26.16
N GLY A 121 5.83 -17.24 -26.98
CA GLY A 121 4.96 -16.15 -27.41
C GLY A 121 5.02 -14.90 -26.55
N ASP A 122 5.65 -14.99 -25.40
CA ASP A 122 5.92 -13.89 -24.49
C ASP A 122 7.37 -13.44 -24.66
N SER A 123 7.55 -12.30 -25.31
CA SER A 123 8.88 -11.76 -25.62
C SER A 123 9.60 -11.20 -24.38
N THR A 124 8.85 -10.74 -23.39
CA THR A 124 9.38 -10.15 -22.16
C THR A 124 10.00 -11.23 -21.27
N SER A 125 9.32 -12.37 -21.10
CA SER A 125 9.83 -13.49 -20.31
C SER A 125 11.11 -14.13 -20.90
N GLN A 126 11.40 -13.89 -22.18
CA GLN A 126 12.63 -14.33 -22.85
C GLN A 126 13.81 -13.36 -22.69
N GLY A 127 13.56 -12.21 -22.08
CA GLY A 127 14.53 -11.14 -21.87
C GLY A 127 15.43 -11.34 -20.64
N PRO A 128 16.14 -10.29 -20.22
CA PRO A 128 16.94 -10.30 -19.00
C PRO A 128 16.05 -10.54 -17.77
N GLN A 129 16.59 -11.30 -16.82
CA GLN A 129 15.90 -11.57 -15.53
C GLN A 129 16.68 -10.98 -14.37
N VAL A 130 15.97 -10.52 -13.35
CA VAL A 130 16.56 -10.23 -12.05
C VAL A 130 16.85 -11.54 -11.33
N LEU A 131 18.03 -11.67 -10.72
CA LEU A 131 18.40 -12.86 -9.97
C LEU A 131 17.39 -13.17 -8.85
N ALA A 132 17.32 -14.45 -8.47
CA ALA A 132 16.50 -14.88 -7.34
C ALA A 132 17.13 -14.42 -6.02
N PHE A 133 16.58 -13.41 -5.41
CA PHE A 133 16.95 -12.90 -4.09
C PHE A 133 15.77 -12.16 -3.46
N ASN A 134 15.85 -11.96 -2.16
CA ASN A 134 14.98 -11.00 -1.48
C ASN A 134 15.79 -9.76 -1.10
N GLY A 135 15.28 -8.58 -1.43
CA GLY A 135 15.93 -7.31 -1.16
C GLY A 135 16.30 -7.16 0.32
N THR A 136 17.43 -6.54 0.61
CA THR A 136 18.01 -6.36 1.97
C THR A 136 18.41 -7.63 2.71
N ALA A 137 18.29 -8.82 2.11
CA ALA A 137 18.82 -10.05 2.69
C ALA A 137 20.37 -10.02 2.74
N ALA A 138 20.95 -10.69 3.73
CA ALA A 138 22.41 -10.75 3.86
C ALA A 138 23.05 -11.72 2.87
N SER A 139 24.30 -11.48 2.53
CA SER A 139 25.15 -12.48 1.87
C SER A 139 25.34 -13.72 2.77
N GLY A 140 25.31 -14.91 2.18
CA GLY A 140 25.57 -16.15 2.88
C GLY A 140 25.95 -17.29 1.95
N ASN A 141 26.68 -18.27 2.50
CA ASN A 141 27.03 -19.53 1.85
C ASN A 141 26.86 -20.60 2.92
N VAL A 142 25.69 -21.19 2.97
CA VAL A 142 25.25 -22.05 4.07
C VAL A 142 24.74 -23.39 3.58
N THR A 143 25.02 -24.44 4.35
CA THR A 143 24.52 -25.80 4.10
C THR A 143 23.89 -26.36 5.36
N GLY A 144 22.71 -26.93 5.25
CA GLY A 144 22.00 -27.50 6.38
C GLY A 144 20.80 -28.34 5.97
N GLU A 145 20.26 -29.10 6.92
CA GLU A 145 18.97 -29.76 6.76
C GLU A 145 17.87 -28.71 6.61
N ALA A 146 16.86 -29.01 5.78
CA ALA A 146 15.70 -28.14 5.63
C ALA A 146 14.61 -28.46 6.68
N VAL A 147 13.96 -27.42 7.20
CA VAL A 147 12.79 -27.52 8.09
C VAL A 147 11.67 -26.65 7.53
N TYR A 148 10.50 -27.22 7.34
CA TYR A 148 9.32 -26.50 6.88
C TYR A 148 8.57 -25.89 8.07
N VAL A 149 8.27 -24.58 7.97
CA VAL A 149 7.73 -23.77 9.07
C VAL A 149 6.38 -23.14 8.67
N GLY A 150 5.55 -23.85 7.90
CA GLY A 150 4.26 -23.27 7.48
C GLY A 150 4.43 -21.94 6.78
N PHE A 151 3.88 -20.88 7.37
CA PHE A 151 4.02 -19.51 6.87
C PHE A 151 5.17 -18.71 7.53
N GLY A 152 5.91 -19.30 8.46
CA GLY A 152 7.01 -18.65 9.16
C GLY A 152 6.57 -17.54 10.12
N LEU A 153 5.37 -17.65 10.67
CA LEU A 153 4.81 -16.71 11.66
C LEU A 153 5.31 -17.05 13.07
N ILE A 154 5.16 -16.13 14.01
CA ILE A 154 5.49 -16.34 15.43
C ILE A 154 4.82 -17.61 15.99
N GLU A 155 3.54 -17.84 15.65
CA GLU A 155 2.77 -18.99 16.09
C GLU A 155 3.23 -20.30 15.44
N ASP A 156 3.81 -20.22 14.24
CA ASP A 156 4.34 -21.37 13.54
C ASP A 156 5.58 -21.92 14.25
N TYR A 157 6.45 -21.06 14.77
CA TYR A 157 7.61 -21.48 15.58
C TYR A 157 7.18 -22.10 16.92
N LYS A 158 6.15 -21.58 17.59
CA LYS A 158 5.55 -22.21 18.78
C LYS A 158 4.99 -23.60 18.45
N THR A 159 4.44 -23.76 17.25
CA THR A 159 3.96 -25.06 16.77
C THR A 159 5.12 -26.04 16.58
N LEU A 160 6.25 -25.61 15.99
CA LEU A 160 7.46 -26.43 15.88
C LEU A 160 8.00 -26.84 17.24
N ASP A 161 8.04 -25.94 18.21
CA ASP A 161 8.46 -26.25 19.58
C ASP A 161 7.59 -27.37 20.19
N SER A 162 6.27 -27.31 19.97
CA SER A 162 5.35 -28.35 20.42
C SER A 162 5.56 -29.71 19.74
N LEU A 163 6.10 -29.70 18.51
CA LEU A 163 6.48 -30.89 17.77
C LEU A 163 7.91 -31.38 18.09
N GLY A 164 8.65 -30.69 18.96
CA GLY A 164 10.02 -30.99 19.32
C GLY A 164 11.04 -30.72 18.20
N ILE A 165 10.73 -29.83 17.25
CA ILE A 165 11.58 -29.52 16.09
C ILE A 165 12.22 -28.15 16.28
N SER A 166 13.56 -28.08 16.18
CA SER A 166 14.33 -26.83 16.20
C SER A 166 14.81 -26.48 14.81
N VAL A 167 14.78 -25.21 14.48
CA VAL A 167 15.38 -24.67 13.23
C VAL A 167 16.83 -24.19 13.44
N LYS A 168 17.32 -24.20 14.65
CA LYS A 168 18.68 -23.72 14.98
C LYS A 168 19.74 -24.51 14.20
N GLY A 169 20.58 -23.80 13.44
CA GLY A 169 21.62 -24.40 12.59
C GLY A 169 21.06 -25.13 11.35
N ARG A 170 19.82 -24.85 10.95
CA ARG A 170 19.15 -25.42 9.79
C ARG A 170 18.69 -24.33 8.82
N ILE A 171 18.26 -24.75 7.64
CA ILE A 171 17.66 -23.85 6.63
C ILE A 171 16.14 -23.96 6.75
N VAL A 172 15.50 -22.82 6.95
CA VAL A 172 14.03 -22.74 6.99
C VAL A 172 13.49 -22.66 5.56
N ILE A 173 12.41 -23.41 5.28
CA ILE A 173 11.56 -23.20 4.12
C ILE A 173 10.16 -22.81 4.59
N ALA A 174 9.62 -21.69 4.06
CA ALA A 174 8.32 -21.15 4.44
C ALA A 174 7.52 -20.68 3.22
N ARG A 175 6.18 -20.67 3.36
CA ARG A 175 5.26 -20.16 2.34
C ARG A 175 5.13 -18.65 2.43
N TYR A 176 4.92 -18.01 1.27
CA TYR A 176 4.37 -16.65 1.22
C TYR A 176 2.93 -16.61 1.74
N GLY A 177 2.47 -15.41 2.05
CA GLY A 177 1.12 -15.17 2.57
C GLY A 177 1.04 -15.03 4.08
N ARG A 178 -0.08 -14.54 4.56
CA ARG A 178 -0.48 -14.28 5.94
C ARG A 178 0.31 -13.22 6.70
N SER A 179 1.51 -12.86 6.28
CA SER A 179 2.30 -11.74 6.80
C SER A 179 3.27 -11.22 5.75
N TYR A 180 3.83 -10.06 6.00
CA TYR A 180 4.96 -9.52 5.27
C TYR A 180 6.16 -10.49 5.35
N ARG A 181 6.93 -10.55 4.27
CA ARG A 181 8.05 -11.50 4.16
C ARG A 181 9.21 -11.19 5.09
N GLY A 182 9.40 -9.92 5.46
CA GLY A 182 10.38 -9.48 6.45
C GLY A 182 10.14 -10.10 7.84
N ILE A 183 8.88 -10.27 8.25
CA ILE A 183 8.54 -10.97 9.51
C ILE A 183 9.06 -12.40 9.50
N LYS A 184 8.92 -13.11 8.37
CA LYS A 184 9.39 -14.49 8.20
C LYS A 184 10.92 -14.59 8.32
N ALA A 185 11.64 -13.62 7.74
CA ALA A 185 13.10 -13.51 7.85
C ALA A 185 13.54 -13.22 9.29
N ARG A 186 12.89 -12.25 9.93
CA ARG A 186 13.13 -11.89 11.34
C ARG A 186 12.94 -13.07 12.28
N GLU A 187 11.84 -13.80 12.12
CA GLU A 187 11.56 -14.96 13.00
C GLU A 187 12.50 -16.14 12.72
N ALA A 188 12.85 -16.42 11.45
CA ALA A 188 13.85 -17.43 11.12
C ALA A 188 15.20 -17.14 11.79
N GLU A 189 15.67 -15.89 11.69
CA GLU A 189 16.90 -15.42 12.30
C GLU A 189 16.85 -15.52 13.85
N ARG A 190 15.77 -15.04 14.46
CA ARG A 190 15.56 -15.09 15.92
C ARG A 190 15.63 -16.51 16.48
N HIS A 191 15.18 -17.51 15.70
CA HIS A 191 15.24 -18.92 16.09
C HIS A 191 16.53 -19.62 15.66
N GLY A 192 17.53 -18.87 15.14
CA GLY A 192 18.85 -19.33 14.82
C GLY A 192 18.97 -20.14 13.53
N ALA A 193 18.11 -19.91 12.56
CA ALA A 193 18.23 -20.49 11.23
C ALA A 193 19.50 -19.98 10.52
N LEU A 194 20.10 -20.80 9.65
CA LEU A 194 21.26 -20.43 8.81
C LEU A 194 20.84 -19.62 7.60
N GLY A 195 19.61 -19.76 7.14
CA GLY A 195 19.04 -19.08 5.98
C GLY A 195 17.57 -19.42 5.81
N LEU A 196 16.90 -18.69 4.95
CA LEU A 196 15.48 -18.81 4.67
C LEU A 196 15.23 -18.98 3.17
N ILE A 197 14.39 -19.94 2.84
CA ILE A 197 13.84 -20.14 1.49
C ILE A 197 12.35 -19.80 1.55
N LEU A 198 11.91 -18.91 0.66
CA LEU A 198 10.49 -18.54 0.54
C LEU A 198 9.92 -19.09 -0.78
N TYR A 199 8.68 -19.57 -0.75
CA TYR A 199 8.00 -20.00 -1.97
C TYR A 199 6.51 -19.68 -1.93
N SER A 200 5.93 -19.41 -3.09
CA SER A 200 4.49 -19.35 -3.27
C SER A 200 3.96 -20.76 -3.45
N ASP A 201 3.09 -21.23 -2.54
CA ASP A 201 2.49 -22.55 -2.66
C ASP A 201 1.37 -22.53 -3.70
N PRO A 202 1.19 -23.57 -4.53
CA PRO A 202 0.13 -23.59 -5.54
C PRO A 202 -1.30 -23.46 -4.99
N ALA A 203 -1.50 -23.63 -3.68
CA ALA A 203 -2.78 -23.36 -3.03
C ALA A 203 -3.08 -21.87 -2.90
N GLU A 204 -2.09 -20.99 -2.92
CA GLU A 204 -2.26 -19.54 -2.84
C GLU A 204 -2.43 -18.90 -4.24
N ASP A 205 -1.50 -19.13 -5.16
CA ASP A 205 -1.45 -18.41 -6.44
C ASP A 205 -1.10 -19.28 -7.66
N GLY A 206 -1.06 -20.63 -7.50
CA GLY A 206 -0.72 -21.59 -8.55
C GLY A 206 -1.91 -22.41 -9.07
N TYR A 207 -1.62 -23.62 -9.58
CA TYR A 207 -2.58 -24.48 -10.29
C TYR A 207 -3.81 -24.92 -9.48
N VAL A 208 -3.79 -24.81 -8.16
CA VAL A 208 -4.96 -25.08 -7.33
C VAL A 208 -6.04 -24.00 -7.48
N ARG A 209 -5.61 -22.79 -7.85
CA ARG A 209 -6.50 -21.63 -8.06
C ARG A 209 -7.02 -21.49 -9.48
N GLY A 210 -6.40 -22.15 -10.45
CA GLY A 210 -6.78 -22.09 -11.84
C GLY A 210 -5.63 -22.43 -12.79
N ASP A 211 -5.87 -22.29 -14.07
CA ASP A 211 -4.84 -22.50 -15.07
C ASP A 211 -3.67 -21.52 -14.86
N VAL A 212 -2.46 -22.07 -14.99
CA VAL A 212 -1.22 -21.28 -14.84
C VAL A 212 -0.81 -20.64 -16.17
N TYR A 213 -0.08 -19.54 -16.08
CA TYR A 213 0.47 -18.84 -17.24
C TYR A 213 1.34 -19.78 -18.10
N PRO A 214 1.19 -19.79 -19.45
CA PRO A 214 0.40 -18.86 -20.26
C PRO A 214 -1.06 -19.29 -20.57
N LYS A 215 -1.57 -20.39 -20.02
CA LYS A 215 -2.95 -20.85 -20.28
C LYS A 215 -3.98 -20.08 -19.44
N GLY A 216 -3.58 -19.63 -18.28
CA GLY A 216 -4.39 -18.85 -17.34
C GLY A 216 -3.55 -17.88 -16.53
N PRO A 217 -4.16 -17.14 -15.60
CA PRO A 217 -3.49 -16.04 -14.92
C PRO A 217 -2.59 -16.46 -13.75
N MET A 218 -2.61 -17.74 -13.33
CA MET A 218 -1.96 -18.17 -12.10
C MET A 218 -0.47 -18.43 -12.30
N ARG A 219 0.31 -18.45 -11.20
CA ARG A 219 1.77 -18.65 -11.19
C ARG A 219 2.16 -20.00 -11.75
N PRO A 220 3.07 -20.06 -12.76
CA PRO A 220 3.62 -21.32 -13.24
C PRO A 220 4.66 -21.89 -12.27
N TRP A 221 4.96 -23.18 -12.38
CA TRP A 221 5.82 -23.95 -11.47
C TRP A 221 7.22 -23.36 -11.23
N GLY A 222 7.78 -22.64 -12.20
CA GLY A 222 9.10 -22.02 -12.11
C GLY A 222 9.07 -20.56 -11.66
N GLY A 223 7.88 -19.93 -11.63
CA GLY A 223 7.71 -18.55 -11.21
C GLY A 223 7.89 -18.39 -9.71
N TYR A 224 8.55 -17.31 -9.27
CA TYR A 224 8.75 -17.02 -7.87
C TYR A 224 8.56 -15.53 -7.56
N GLN A 225 8.20 -15.27 -6.31
CA GLN A 225 7.96 -13.93 -5.80
C GLN A 225 9.25 -13.36 -5.20
N ARG A 226 9.78 -12.29 -5.78
CA ARG A 226 10.87 -11.50 -5.17
C ARG A 226 10.29 -10.64 -4.05
N GLY A 227 11.02 -9.66 -3.56
CA GLY A 227 10.55 -8.68 -2.60
C GLY A 227 11.52 -8.45 -1.46
N SER A 228 11.50 -7.26 -0.86
CA SER A 228 12.34 -6.92 0.29
C SER A 228 11.95 -7.69 1.55
N VAL A 229 12.94 -7.95 2.39
CA VAL A 229 12.77 -8.46 3.77
C VAL A 229 13.12 -7.41 4.83
N LEU A 230 13.22 -6.15 4.44
CA LEU A 230 13.38 -5.02 5.35
C LEU A 230 12.11 -4.86 6.19
N ASN A 231 12.22 -4.75 7.51
CA ASN A 231 11.07 -4.55 8.40
C ASN A 231 10.75 -3.07 8.67
N PRO A 232 11.73 -2.16 8.86
CA PRO A 232 11.47 -0.73 8.90
C PRO A 232 11.13 -0.16 7.51
N ASP A 233 10.36 0.93 7.45
CA ASP A 233 10.17 1.72 6.22
C ASP A 233 11.32 2.72 6.05
N GLY A 234 11.64 3.06 4.78
CA GLY A 234 12.70 4.02 4.44
C GLY A 234 14.12 3.45 4.41
N ASP A 235 15.09 4.32 4.16
CA ASP A 235 16.51 3.93 4.12
C ASP A 235 17.03 3.57 5.52
N PRO A 236 17.43 2.31 5.78
CA PRO A 236 17.95 1.92 7.10
C PRO A 236 19.24 2.64 7.49
N THR A 237 19.91 3.32 6.57
CA THR A 237 21.12 4.12 6.88
C THR A 237 20.80 5.51 7.43
N THR A 238 19.57 6.02 7.19
CA THR A 238 19.13 7.35 7.64
C THR A 238 17.75 7.30 8.31
N PRO A 239 17.53 6.45 9.34
CA PRO A 239 16.20 6.23 9.90
C PRO A 239 15.61 7.52 10.51
N GLY A 240 14.50 7.99 9.96
CA GLY A 240 13.75 9.16 10.41
C GLY A 240 14.21 10.50 9.86
N TYR A 241 15.08 10.52 8.84
CA TYR A 241 15.51 11.73 8.12
C TYR A 241 16.02 11.41 6.72
N ALA A 242 15.81 12.31 5.80
CA ALA A 242 16.07 12.09 4.38
C ALA A 242 17.55 11.82 4.04
N SER A 243 17.75 10.86 3.13
CA SER A 243 19.04 10.37 2.63
C SER A 243 19.66 11.32 1.58
N LEU A 244 19.76 12.61 1.94
CA LEU A 244 20.34 13.66 1.11
C LEU A 244 21.87 13.58 1.06
N PRO A 245 22.51 14.20 0.05
CA PRO A 245 23.98 14.29 0.00
C PRO A 245 24.58 14.87 1.30
N GLY A 246 25.48 14.12 1.93
CA GLY A 246 26.11 14.51 3.19
C GLY A 246 25.30 14.16 4.45
N ALA A 247 24.18 13.48 4.35
CA ALA A 247 23.44 12.98 5.51
C ALA A 247 24.34 12.07 6.38
N ARG A 248 24.17 12.18 7.70
CA ARG A 248 24.82 11.25 8.63
C ARG A 248 24.18 9.88 8.48
N ARG A 249 24.97 8.82 8.37
CA ARG A 249 24.46 7.47 8.18
C ARG A 249 24.76 6.57 9.37
N VAL A 250 23.86 5.65 9.65
CA VAL A 250 24.12 4.50 10.53
C VAL A 250 25.21 3.64 9.89
N PRO A 251 26.23 3.17 10.65
CA PRO A 251 27.24 2.25 10.12
C PRO A 251 26.62 0.98 9.54
N PHE A 252 27.16 0.47 8.43
CA PHE A 252 26.61 -0.69 7.73
C PHE A 252 26.54 -1.98 8.57
N ASP A 253 27.40 -2.13 9.56
CA ASP A 253 27.39 -3.27 10.50
C ASP A 253 26.39 -3.12 11.65
N SER A 254 25.66 -2.02 11.68
CA SER A 254 24.69 -1.67 12.72
C SER A 254 23.29 -1.41 12.18
N LEU A 255 23.06 -1.73 10.89
CA LEU A 255 21.76 -1.56 10.27
C LEU A 255 20.72 -2.56 10.81
N ASP A 256 19.49 -2.12 10.95
CA ASP A 256 18.35 -3.00 11.28
C ASP A 256 17.84 -3.72 10.02
N VAL A 257 18.64 -4.67 9.56
CA VAL A 257 18.35 -5.52 8.39
C VAL A 257 18.58 -6.99 8.74
N PRO A 258 17.98 -7.97 8.04
CA PRO A 258 18.24 -9.38 8.26
C PRO A 258 19.71 -9.76 8.03
N HIS A 259 20.26 -10.63 8.91
CA HIS A 259 21.67 -11.08 8.84
C HIS A 259 21.81 -12.50 8.25
N ILE A 260 20.74 -13.09 7.76
CA ILE A 260 20.74 -14.41 7.10
C ILE A 260 20.41 -14.26 5.61
N PRO A 261 20.94 -15.14 4.73
CA PRO A 261 20.54 -15.17 3.33
C PRO A 261 19.08 -15.60 3.18
N VAL A 262 18.33 -14.89 2.32
CA VAL A 262 16.94 -15.19 2.00
C VAL A 262 16.78 -15.22 0.50
N ILE A 263 16.23 -16.33 -0.04
CA ILE A 263 15.96 -16.46 -1.48
C ILE A 263 14.54 -16.95 -1.74
N PRO A 264 13.88 -16.44 -2.80
CA PRO A 264 12.62 -16.98 -3.28
C PRO A 264 12.87 -18.13 -4.28
N ILE A 265 11.95 -19.11 -4.30
CA ILE A 265 11.96 -20.19 -5.28
C ILE A 265 10.56 -20.47 -5.83
N GLY A 266 10.49 -21.01 -7.05
CA GLY A 266 9.26 -21.55 -7.59
C GLY A 266 8.82 -22.83 -6.87
N TYR A 267 7.50 -23.10 -6.84
CA TYR A 267 6.96 -24.26 -6.15
C TYR A 267 7.45 -25.61 -6.76
N GLY A 268 7.91 -25.62 -8.01
CA GLY A 268 8.55 -26.81 -8.60
C GLY A 268 9.89 -27.16 -7.96
N ASN A 269 10.64 -26.18 -7.44
CA ASN A 269 11.84 -26.45 -6.63
C ASN A 269 11.47 -26.73 -5.17
N ALA A 270 10.44 -26.06 -4.64
CA ALA A 270 9.91 -26.37 -3.30
C ALA A 270 9.42 -27.81 -3.20
N GLU A 271 8.76 -28.34 -4.25
CA GLU A 271 8.34 -29.75 -4.35
C GLU A 271 9.51 -30.72 -4.14
N LYS A 272 10.65 -30.46 -4.79
CA LYS A 272 11.85 -31.31 -4.69
C LYS A 272 12.44 -31.32 -3.28
N ILE A 273 12.36 -30.21 -2.54
CA ILE A 273 12.84 -30.12 -1.16
C ILE A 273 11.81 -30.74 -0.20
N LEU A 274 10.55 -30.32 -0.28
CA LEU A 274 9.49 -30.69 0.65
C LEU A 274 9.15 -32.17 0.57
N SER A 275 9.21 -32.80 -0.62
CA SER A 275 8.98 -34.24 -0.77
C SER A 275 10.00 -35.13 -0.07
N LEU A 276 11.16 -34.58 0.29
CA LEU A 276 12.22 -35.29 1.01
C LEU A 276 12.18 -35.06 2.52
N LEU A 277 11.32 -34.18 3.01
CA LEU A 277 11.21 -33.92 4.44
C LEU A 277 10.56 -35.08 5.15
N GLY A 278 11.15 -35.48 6.28
CA GLY A 278 10.64 -36.49 7.19
C GLY A 278 10.00 -35.88 8.44
N GLY A 279 10.07 -36.66 9.54
CA GLY A 279 9.53 -36.22 10.83
C GLY A 279 8.00 -36.20 10.88
N PRO A 280 7.39 -35.48 11.82
CA PRO A 280 5.95 -35.46 11.99
C PRO A 280 5.26 -34.75 10.79
N SER A 281 4.04 -35.24 10.50
CA SER A 281 3.15 -34.54 9.56
C SER A 281 2.80 -33.17 10.11
N VAL A 282 2.72 -32.19 9.24
CA VAL A 282 2.34 -30.81 9.62
C VAL A 282 0.85 -30.71 10.00
N PRO A 283 0.46 -29.69 10.78
CA PRO A 283 -0.95 -29.36 10.99
C PRO A 283 -1.68 -29.13 9.65
N GLN A 284 -3.00 -29.38 9.62
CA GLN A 284 -3.81 -29.18 8.42
C GLN A 284 -3.72 -27.74 7.87
N SER A 285 -3.57 -26.75 8.75
CA SER A 285 -3.42 -25.33 8.37
C SER A 285 -2.11 -25.00 7.63
N TRP A 286 -1.11 -25.90 7.71
CA TRP A 286 0.17 -25.76 6.99
C TRP A 286 0.22 -26.60 5.72
N GLN A 287 -0.73 -27.54 5.54
CA GLN A 287 -0.79 -28.34 4.32
C GLN A 287 -1.04 -27.42 3.14
N GLY A 288 -0.20 -27.53 2.09
CA GLY A 288 -0.33 -26.79 0.85
C GLY A 288 -0.97 -27.59 -0.27
N GLY A 289 -0.78 -27.12 -1.50
CA GLY A 289 -1.35 -27.69 -2.72
C GLY A 289 -0.47 -28.66 -3.49
N LEU A 290 0.78 -28.93 -3.05
CA LEU A 290 1.61 -29.95 -3.69
C LEU A 290 1.05 -31.35 -3.47
N PRO A 291 1.29 -32.33 -4.40
CA PRO A 291 0.56 -33.60 -4.46
C PRO A 291 1.07 -34.65 -3.46
N PHE A 292 1.46 -34.25 -2.26
CA PHE A 292 1.87 -35.16 -1.17
C PHE A 292 1.55 -34.54 0.19
N ARG A 293 1.64 -35.36 1.24
CA ARG A 293 1.48 -34.90 2.59
C ARG A 293 2.76 -34.20 3.08
N TYR A 294 2.64 -32.96 3.57
CA TYR A 294 3.78 -32.21 4.06
C TYR A 294 4.24 -32.71 5.42
N HIS A 295 5.54 -32.69 5.62
CA HIS A 295 6.22 -33.01 6.87
C HIS A 295 7.05 -31.81 7.31
N ALA A 296 7.23 -31.64 8.62
CA ALA A 296 7.98 -30.52 9.14
C ALA A 296 9.50 -30.66 8.96
N GLY A 297 10.00 -31.88 8.80
CA GLY A 297 11.43 -32.18 8.67
C GLY A 297 12.12 -32.45 10.00
N PRO A 298 13.47 -32.57 10.03
CA PRO A 298 14.32 -32.60 8.84
C PRO A 298 14.16 -33.91 8.04
N GLY A 299 14.69 -33.93 6.82
CA GLY A 299 14.74 -35.09 5.94
C GLY A 299 16.17 -35.60 5.73
N PRO A 300 16.34 -36.66 4.89
CA PRO A 300 17.64 -37.24 4.62
C PRO A 300 18.52 -36.42 3.67
N ALA A 301 18.10 -35.27 3.25
CA ALA A 301 18.87 -34.40 2.33
C ALA A 301 19.20 -33.06 2.99
N GLN A 302 20.31 -32.47 2.56
CA GLN A 302 20.68 -31.09 2.93
C GLN A 302 20.40 -30.16 1.76
N VAL A 303 20.28 -28.89 2.07
CA VAL A 303 20.20 -27.80 1.10
C VAL A 303 21.45 -26.93 1.25
N HIS A 304 22.06 -26.60 0.10
CA HIS A 304 23.14 -25.62 0.03
C HIS A 304 22.61 -24.36 -0.65
N LEU A 305 22.64 -23.23 0.08
CA LEU A 305 22.16 -21.93 -0.35
C LEU A 305 23.33 -20.97 -0.42
N VAL A 306 23.47 -20.29 -1.55
CA VAL A 306 24.47 -19.24 -1.77
C VAL A 306 23.72 -17.97 -2.20
N LEU A 307 23.93 -16.89 -1.48
CA LEU A 307 23.51 -15.54 -1.89
C LEU A 307 24.70 -14.60 -1.67
N ARG A 308 25.04 -13.82 -2.67
CA ARG A 308 25.96 -12.69 -2.56
C ARG A 308 25.24 -11.45 -3.01
N VAL A 309 25.23 -10.46 -2.17
CA VAL A 309 24.72 -9.11 -2.44
C VAL A 309 25.83 -8.10 -2.23
N GLU A 310 25.69 -6.94 -2.80
CA GLU A 310 26.59 -5.81 -2.57
C GLU A 310 26.70 -5.47 -1.09
N GLN A 311 27.87 -4.95 -0.70
CA GLN A 311 28.16 -4.63 0.70
C GLN A 311 28.80 -3.25 0.84
N GLY A 312 28.57 -2.61 1.99
CA GLY A 312 29.15 -1.32 2.31
C GLY A 312 28.75 -0.26 1.28
N ALA A 313 29.70 0.55 0.88
CA ALA A 313 29.45 1.64 -0.09
C ALA A 313 28.97 1.17 -1.47
N ARG A 314 29.21 -0.09 -1.87
CA ARG A 314 28.67 -0.62 -3.13
C ARG A 314 27.16 -0.81 -3.11
N ALA A 315 26.59 -0.99 -1.94
CA ALA A 315 25.14 -1.14 -1.76
C ALA A 315 24.39 0.20 -1.74
N MET A 316 25.10 1.32 -1.88
CA MET A 316 24.46 2.63 -2.00
C MET A 316 24.16 2.94 -3.47
N HIS A 317 22.89 3.19 -3.77
CA HIS A 317 22.43 3.48 -5.13
C HIS A 317 21.57 4.74 -5.16
N PRO A 318 21.65 5.53 -6.25
CA PRO A 318 20.74 6.66 -6.43
C PRO A 318 19.35 6.18 -6.82
N ILE A 319 18.34 6.80 -6.24
CA ILE A 319 16.93 6.67 -6.63
C ILE A 319 16.35 8.03 -7.00
N TRP A 320 15.20 8.02 -7.70
CA TRP A 320 14.65 9.24 -8.28
C TRP A 320 13.13 9.32 -8.13
N ASP A 321 12.66 10.15 -7.23
CA ASP A 321 11.25 10.50 -7.17
C ASP A 321 10.93 11.61 -8.15
N THR A 322 9.87 11.46 -8.93
CA THR A 322 9.50 12.42 -9.97
C THR A 322 8.21 13.14 -9.64
N PHE A 323 8.12 14.39 -10.06
CA PHE A 323 6.98 15.24 -9.76
C PHE A 323 6.49 15.98 -11.00
N GLY A 324 5.16 16.05 -11.12
CA GLY A 324 4.47 16.97 -12.00
C GLY A 324 3.48 17.80 -11.17
N MET A 325 3.50 19.14 -11.29
CA MET A 325 2.69 20.00 -10.45
C MET A 325 1.80 20.93 -11.24
N ILE A 326 0.58 21.14 -10.74
CA ILE A 326 -0.35 22.18 -11.17
C ILE A 326 -0.66 23.08 -9.97
N ARG A 327 -0.17 24.32 -9.99
CA ARG A 327 -0.40 25.26 -8.88
C ARG A 327 -1.87 25.65 -8.77
N GLY A 328 -2.38 25.67 -7.57
CA GLY A 328 -3.72 26.11 -7.23
C GLY A 328 -3.93 27.60 -7.48
N THR A 329 -5.14 27.98 -7.82
CA THR A 329 -5.50 29.38 -8.09
C THR A 329 -6.01 30.12 -6.87
N THR A 330 -6.61 29.44 -5.92
CA THR A 330 -7.28 30.04 -4.76
C THR A 330 -6.58 29.70 -3.44
N TYR A 331 -6.10 28.46 -3.31
CA TYR A 331 -5.41 27.94 -2.14
C TYR A 331 -4.08 27.28 -2.53
N PRO A 332 -3.12 28.03 -3.13
CA PRO A 332 -1.87 27.46 -3.65
C PRO A 332 -1.01 26.77 -2.58
N ASP A 333 -1.20 27.17 -1.31
CA ASP A 333 -0.48 26.62 -0.15
C ASP A 333 -1.17 25.38 0.46
N GLN A 334 -2.21 24.84 -0.17
CA GLN A 334 -2.87 23.61 0.21
C GLN A 334 -2.61 22.58 -0.87
N TRP A 335 -2.00 21.44 -0.50
CA TRP A 335 -1.50 20.47 -1.45
C TRP A 335 -2.31 19.17 -1.40
N ILE A 336 -2.74 18.71 -2.56
CA ILE A 336 -3.20 17.34 -2.77
C ILE A 336 -2.05 16.62 -3.45
N VAL A 337 -1.58 15.54 -2.85
CA VAL A 337 -0.54 14.69 -3.43
C VAL A 337 -1.20 13.40 -3.90
N MET A 338 -0.90 12.98 -5.12
CA MET A 338 -1.29 11.70 -5.70
C MET A 338 -0.03 11.02 -6.19
N GLY A 339 0.20 9.77 -5.78
CA GLY A 339 1.44 9.09 -6.11
C GLY A 339 1.28 7.60 -6.33
N ALA A 340 2.25 7.02 -7.03
CA ALA A 340 2.43 5.60 -7.28
C ALA A 340 3.92 5.30 -7.34
N HIS A 341 4.34 4.12 -6.91
CA HIS A 341 5.73 3.78 -7.19
C HIS A 341 5.93 3.39 -8.66
N ARG A 342 7.17 3.47 -9.10
CA ARG A 342 7.57 3.27 -10.49
C ARG A 342 8.57 2.14 -10.64
N ASP A 343 9.30 1.79 -9.59
CA ASP A 343 10.18 0.64 -9.59
C ASP A 343 9.39 -0.67 -9.51
N ALA A 344 10.04 -1.77 -9.88
CA ALA A 344 9.45 -3.10 -9.87
C ALA A 344 10.53 -4.17 -9.73
N TRP A 345 10.22 -5.32 -9.15
CA TRP A 345 11.12 -6.48 -9.09
C TRP A 345 11.35 -7.17 -10.45
N GLY A 346 10.54 -6.85 -11.42
CA GLY A 346 10.55 -7.39 -12.75
C GLY A 346 10.11 -6.36 -13.79
N PRO A 347 9.36 -6.79 -14.82
CA PRO A 347 8.73 -5.86 -15.78
C PRO A 347 7.60 -5.04 -15.11
N GLY A 348 6.94 -5.55 -14.08
CA GLY A 348 6.03 -4.83 -13.21
C GLY A 348 4.79 -4.26 -13.89
N ALA A 349 4.18 -4.99 -14.81
CA ALA A 349 3.02 -4.49 -15.55
C ALA A 349 1.79 -4.31 -14.67
N ASP A 350 1.62 -5.17 -13.65
CA ASP A 350 0.67 -5.01 -12.55
C ASP A 350 1.29 -4.10 -11.48
N ASP A 351 2.38 -4.53 -10.90
CA ASP A 351 3.03 -3.93 -9.76
C ASP A 351 4.37 -3.25 -10.16
N ASN A 352 4.43 -1.90 -10.35
CA ASN A 352 3.28 -1.02 -10.20
C ASN A 352 3.13 -0.08 -11.42
N VAL A 353 3.24 -0.61 -12.62
CA VAL A 353 2.97 0.20 -13.82
C VAL A 353 1.47 0.57 -13.89
N THR A 354 0.55 -0.23 -13.28
CA THR A 354 -0.87 0.12 -13.21
C THR A 354 -1.08 1.44 -12.46
N GLY A 355 -0.51 1.59 -11.29
CA GLY A 355 -0.58 2.83 -10.50
C GLY A 355 0.10 4.00 -11.21
N THR A 356 1.34 3.81 -11.70
CA THR A 356 2.04 4.85 -12.47
C THR A 356 1.22 5.32 -13.66
N THR A 357 0.57 4.45 -14.42
CA THR A 357 -0.29 4.85 -15.57
C THR A 357 -1.55 5.57 -15.13
N THR A 358 -2.11 5.25 -13.97
CA THR A 358 -3.26 5.94 -13.38
C THR A 358 -2.90 7.37 -12.96
N VAL A 359 -1.74 7.57 -12.30
CA VAL A 359 -1.20 8.90 -12.01
C VAL A 359 -0.97 9.71 -13.29
N LEU A 360 -0.41 9.10 -14.33
CA LEU A 360 -0.19 9.77 -15.62
C LEU A 360 -1.50 10.17 -16.31
N ALA A 361 -2.53 9.32 -16.28
CA ALA A 361 -3.83 9.61 -16.86
C ALA A 361 -4.51 10.78 -16.13
N THR A 362 -4.44 10.79 -14.81
CA THR A 362 -4.97 11.85 -13.96
C THR A 362 -4.22 13.17 -14.17
N ALA A 363 -2.89 13.14 -14.19
CA ALA A 363 -2.05 14.32 -14.47
C ALA A 363 -2.34 14.94 -15.84
N ARG A 364 -2.46 14.11 -16.88
CA ARG A 364 -2.80 14.58 -18.25
C ARG A 364 -4.16 15.26 -18.28
N ALA A 365 -5.17 14.68 -17.67
CA ALA A 365 -6.52 15.23 -17.67
C ALA A 365 -6.58 16.64 -17.02
N PHE A 366 -5.96 16.80 -15.85
CA PHE A 366 -5.88 18.11 -15.20
C PHE A 366 -5.03 19.12 -16.01
N ALA A 367 -3.94 18.67 -16.65
CA ALA A 367 -3.14 19.52 -17.53
C ALA A 367 -3.94 20.03 -18.74
N GLU A 368 -4.76 19.16 -19.34
CA GLU A 368 -5.64 19.54 -20.45
C GLU A 368 -6.73 20.53 -20.03
N LEU A 369 -7.31 20.37 -18.84
CA LEU A 369 -8.23 21.36 -18.27
C LEU A 369 -7.53 22.70 -18.01
N ALA A 370 -6.33 22.67 -17.46
CA ALA A 370 -5.55 23.88 -17.19
C ALA A 370 -5.25 24.68 -18.47
N LYS A 371 -4.95 23.99 -19.60
CA LYS A 371 -4.79 24.63 -20.93
C LYS A 371 -6.07 25.29 -21.41
N ARG A 372 -7.24 24.85 -20.99
CA ARG A 372 -8.54 25.47 -21.27
C ARG A 372 -8.92 26.60 -20.30
N GLY A 373 -8.00 26.96 -19.38
CA GLY A 373 -8.22 27.98 -18.37
C GLY A 373 -8.96 27.49 -17.10
N ILE A 374 -9.26 26.20 -17.00
CA ILE A 374 -9.90 25.59 -15.83
C ILE A 374 -8.79 24.96 -14.96
N ARG A 375 -8.41 25.66 -13.89
CA ARG A 375 -7.34 25.24 -13.00
C ARG A 375 -7.89 24.90 -11.63
N PRO A 376 -7.28 23.94 -10.89
CA PRO A 376 -7.70 23.56 -9.55
C PRO A 376 -7.56 24.75 -8.59
N ALA A 377 -8.39 24.75 -7.53
CA ALA A 377 -8.29 25.77 -6.49
C ALA A 377 -7.08 25.50 -5.56
N ARG A 378 -6.76 24.22 -5.25
CA ARG A 378 -5.56 23.79 -4.53
C ARG A 378 -4.49 23.30 -5.48
N THR A 379 -3.24 23.33 -5.04
CA THR A 379 -2.12 22.74 -5.77
C THR A 379 -2.27 21.20 -5.78
N ILE A 380 -2.07 20.61 -6.97
CA ILE A 380 -2.00 19.15 -7.12
C ILE A 380 -0.56 18.78 -7.48
N ILE A 381 0.00 17.83 -6.75
CA ILE A 381 1.32 17.22 -6.97
C ILE A 381 1.11 15.77 -7.39
N PHE A 382 1.50 15.42 -8.61
CA PHE A 382 1.54 14.06 -9.13
C PHE A 382 2.95 13.54 -8.96
N ALA A 383 3.10 12.48 -8.17
CA ALA A 383 4.38 11.88 -7.84
C ALA A 383 4.52 10.49 -8.46
N THR A 384 5.73 10.11 -8.87
CA THR A 384 6.06 8.69 -9.03
C THR A 384 7.31 8.39 -8.22
N TRP A 385 7.13 7.48 -7.25
CA TRP A 385 8.14 7.12 -6.28
C TRP A 385 9.10 6.08 -6.83
N ASP A 386 10.29 6.01 -6.28
CA ASP A 386 11.31 5.02 -6.59
C ASP A 386 11.64 4.20 -5.34
N ALA A 387 12.04 2.95 -5.50
CA ALA A 387 12.43 2.07 -4.41
C ALA A 387 11.35 1.80 -3.34
N GLU A 388 10.08 1.85 -3.70
CA GLU A 388 9.01 1.36 -2.83
C GLU A 388 9.22 -0.11 -2.48
N GLU A 389 9.52 -0.91 -3.49
CA GLU A 389 9.74 -2.36 -3.41
C GLU A 389 10.85 -2.77 -2.42
N TRP A 390 11.68 -1.83 -2.01
CA TRP A 390 12.73 -2.05 -1.03
C TRP A 390 12.32 -1.73 0.41
N GLY A 391 11.12 -1.18 0.62
CA GLY A 391 10.54 -0.81 1.91
C GLY A 391 10.10 0.64 1.94
N ASP A 392 9.24 1.03 1.01
CA ASP A 392 8.64 2.37 0.88
C ASP A 392 9.71 3.50 0.87
N VAL A 393 10.92 3.22 0.29
CA VAL A 393 12.09 4.07 0.51
C VAL A 393 11.90 5.47 -0.08
N GLY A 394 11.58 5.60 -1.38
CA GLY A 394 11.55 6.90 -2.03
C GLY A 394 10.49 7.84 -1.45
N SER A 395 9.27 7.35 -1.28
CA SER A 395 8.18 8.14 -0.68
C SER A 395 8.50 8.54 0.77
N THR A 396 9.13 7.65 1.54
CA THR A 396 9.59 7.93 2.92
C THR A 396 10.63 9.03 2.92
N GLU A 397 11.66 8.94 2.08
CA GLU A 397 12.71 9.94 1.97
C GLU A 397 12.15 11.32 1.61
N TRP A 398 11.19 11.36 0.66
CA TRP A 398 10.54 12.62 0.30
C TRP A 398 9.67 13.17 1.43
N VAL A 399 8.92 12.33 2.11
CA VAL A 399 8.09 12.74 3.25
C VAL A 399 8.96 13.28 4.39
N GLU A 400 10.08 12.64 4.68
CA GLU A 400 11.03 13.11 5.70
C GLU A 400 11.70 14.44 5.30
N GLN A 401 12.13 14.58 4.04
CA GLN A 401 12.65 15.83 3.51
C GLN A 401 11.65 16.97 3.59
N MET A 402 10.40 16.70 3.28
CA MET A 402 9.33 17.69 3.15
C MET A 402 8.45 17.78 4.40
N ALA A 403 8.82 17.13 5.52
CA ALA A 403 7.97 16.98 6.69
C ALA A 403 7.36 18.30 7.18
N ASP A 404 8.16 19.35 7.34
CA ASP A 404 7.67 20.65 7.80
C ASP A 404 6.69 21.28 6.80
N SER A 405 6.98 21.16 5.50
CA SER A 405 6.10 21.68 4.44
C SER A 405 4.80 20.87 4.36
N LEU A 406 4.87 19.56 4.44
CA LEU A 406 3.71 18.68 4.42
C LEU A 406 2.83 18.87 5.65
N GLN A 407 3.41 19.11 6.83
CA GLN A 407 2.67 19.46 8.03
C GLN A 407 1.89 20.78 7.89
N LEU A 408 2.40 21.73 7.12
CA LEU A 408 1.74 23.02 6.87
C LEU A 408 0.75 22.96 5.70
N HIS A 409 1.05 22.22 4.65
CA HIS A 409 0.41 22.33 3.35
C HIS A 409 -0.33 21.08 2.88
N GLY A 410 0.03 19.87 3.32
CA GLY A 410 -0.57 18.61 2.87
C GLY A 410 -2.03 18.46 3.34
N VAL A 411 -2.97 18.31 2.43
CA VAL A 411 -4.40 18.10 2.75
C VAL A 411 -4.74 16.63 2.77
N ALA A 412 -4.33 15.90 1.75
CA ALA A 412 -4.54 14.47 1.59
C ALA A 412 -3.50 13.87 0.64
N TYR A 413 -3.25 12.59 0.78
CA TYR A 413 -2.48 11.75 -0.13
C TYR A 413 -3.39 10.69 -0.76
N ILE A 414 -3.29 10.51 -2.08
CA ILE A 414 -3.98 9.43 -2.81
C ILE A 414 -2.90 8.51 -3.35
N ASN A 415 -2.97 7.27 -2.92
CA ASN A 415 -2.02 6.20 -3.25
C ASN A 415 -2.54 5.36 -4.40
N GLU A 416 -1.65 4.95 -5.29
CA GLU A 416 -1.99 4.12 -6.44
C GLU A 416 -1.02 2.94 -6.52
N ASP A 417 -1.51 1.76 -6.10
CA ASP A 417 -0.67 0.57 -6.04
C ASP A 417 -1.44 -0.67 -6.49
N ALA A 418 -0.89 -1.40 -7.48
CA ALA A 418 -1.48 -2.61 -8.10
C ALA A 418 -2.98 -2.46 -8.46
N MET A 419 -3.31 -1.39 -9.18
CA MET A 419 -4.67 -0.83 -9.27
C MET A 419 -5.62 -1.53 -10.24
N ALA A 420 -5.15 -2.30 -11.21
CA ALA A 420 -6.00 -2.62 -12.35
C ALA A 420 -5.79 -4.02 -12.92
N THR A 421 -5.97 -5.05 -12.10
CA THR A 421 -5.80 -6.47 -12.50
C THR A 421 -7.09 -7.28 -12.54
N GLY A 422 -8.23 -6.62 -12.63
CA GLY A 422 -9.50 -7.33 -12.71
C GLY A 422 -10.71 -6.43 -12.62
N THR A 423 -11.81 -7.00 -12.11
CA THR A 423 -13.11 -6.30 -12.07
C THR A 423 -13.65 -6.08 -10.66
N ASN A 424 -12.96 -6.59 -9.63
CA ASN A 424 -13.42 -6.53 -8.25
C ASN A 424 -12.95 -5.21 -7.63
N PHE A 425 -13.85 -4.25 -7.52
CA PHE A 425 -13.57 -2.96 -6.88
C PHE A 425 -13.34 -3.12 -5.39
N GLY A 426 -12.32 -2.43 -4.89
CA GLY A 426 -11.99 -2.30 -3.47
C GLY A 426 -11.23 -1.01 -3.21
N GLY A 427 -10.87 -0.78 -1.95
CA GLY A 427 -10.06 0.34 -1.53
C GLY A 427 -9.83 0.36 -0.03
N ALA A 428 -8.92 1.22 0.40
CA ALA A 428 -8.67 1.52 1.79
C ALA A 428 -8.50 3.03 1.99
N GLY A 429 -8.60 3.51 3.21
CA GLY A 429 -8.38 4.93 3.48
C GLY A 429 -8.52 5.30 4.95
N SER A 430 -8.04 6.48 5.28
CA SER A 430 -8.36 7.08 6.56
C SER A 430 -9.88 7.25 6.68
N PRO A 431 -10.48 6.99 7.84
CA PRO A 431 -11.94 7.04 7.97
C PRO A 431 -12.57 8.38 7.59
N SER A 432 -11.81 9.46 7.61
CA SER A 432 -12.25 10.79 7.15
C SER A 432 -12.42 10.90 5.62
N LEU A 433 -11.70 10.08 4.83
CA LEU A 433 -11.75 10.05 3.36
C LEU A 433 -12.74 9.02 2.80
N LYS A 434 -13.05 7.95 3.54
CA LYS A 434 -13.95 6.88 3.07
C LYS A 434 -15.28 7.36 2.52
N PRO A 435 -15.98 8.35 3.15
CA PRO A 435 -17.22 8.90 2.58
C PRO A 435 -17.02 9.58 1.23
N LEU A 436 -15.89 10.28 1.02
CA LEU A 436 -15.55 10.89 -0.26
C LEU A 436 -15.32 9.83 -1.34
N ILE A 437 -14.53 8.80 -1.06
CA ILE A 437 -14.26 7.68 -1.99
C ILE A 437 -15.59 7.03 -2.38
N ARG A 438 -16.42 6.65 -1.41
CA ARG A 438 -17.75 6.04 -1.66
C ARG A 438 -18.67 6.95 -2.47
N ALA A 439 -18.72 8.24 -2.17
CA ALA A 439 -19.53 9.20 -2.92
C ALA A 439 -19.06 9.36 -4.37
N SER A 440 -17.76 9.25 -4.60
CA SER A 440 -17.16 9.35 -5.94
C SER A 440 -17.54 8.17 -6.85
N THR A 441 -17.74 6.97 -6.31
CA THR A 441 -18.20 5.81 -7.10
C THR A 441 -19.60 5.99 -7.70
N ARG A 442 -20.40 6.93 -7.18
CA ARG A 442 -21.78 7.18 -7.64
C ARG A 442 -21.87 7.99 -8.93
N VAL A 443 -20.78 8.62 -9.36
CA VAL A 443 -20.75 9.43 -10.59
C VAL A 443 -19.85 8.83 -11.68
N VAL A 444 -19.00 7.89 -11.33
CA VAL A 444 -18.13 7.17 -12.28
C VAL A 444 -18.93 6.04 -12.93
N PRO A 445 -18.84 5.87 -14.27
CA PRO A 445 -19.49 4.75 -14.97
C PRO A 445 -18.97 3.40 -14.47
N ALA A 446 -19.83 2.41 -14.44
CA ALA A 446 -19.43 1.02 -14.20
C ALA A 446 -18.36 0.58 -15.20
N LEU A 447 -17.43 -0.27 -14.75
CA LEU A 447 -16.36 -0.84 -15.58
C LEU A 447 -16.94 -1.59 -16.79
N THR A 448 -18.06 -2.27 -16.59
CA THR A 448 -18.82 -2.97 -17.63
C THR A 448 -20.32 -2.80 -17.39
N GLY A 449 -21.12 -2.76 -18.48
CA GLY A 449 -22.57 -2.65 -18.39
C GLY A 449 -23.06 -1.22 -18.09
N PRO A 450 -24.37 -1.06 -17.86
CA PRO A 450 -24.97 0.23 -17.53
C PRO A 450 -24.84 0.56 -16.04
N GLY A 451 -25.04 1.83 -15.68
CA GLY A 451 -25.04 2.32 -14.31
C GLY A 451 -23.69 2.87 -13.86
N THR A 452 -23.57 3.08 -12.57
CA THR A 452 -22.38 3.62 -11.93
C THR A 452 -21.51 2.51 -11.34
N LEU A 453 -20.26 2.86 -10.99
CA LEU A 453 -19.38 1.95 -10.25
C LEU A 453 -20.02 1.55 -8.91
N TYR A 454 -20.72 2.46 -8.23
CA TYR A 454 -21.49 2.13 -7.03
C TYR A 454 -22.56 1.06 -7.28
N ASP A 455 -23.30 1.17 -8.37
CA ASP A 455 -24.34 0.20 -8.71
C ASP A 455 -23.74 -1.19 -8.97
N ALA A 456 -22.60 -1.24 -9.69
CA ALA A 456 -21.88 -2.49 -9.95
C ALA A 456 -21.30 -3.09 -8.66
N TRP A 457 -20.73 -2.26 -7.79
CA TRP A 457 -20.21 -2.68 -6.49
C TRP A 457 -21.31 -3.22 -5.58
N LEU A 458 -22.45 -2.52 -5.51
CA LEU A 458 -23.63 -2.99 -4.77
C LEU A 458 -24.18 -4.32 -5.32
N ALA A 459 -24.22 -4.47 -6.63
CA ALA A 459 -24.66 -5.71 -7.28
C ALA A 459 -23.71 -6.89 -6.97
N ALA A 460 -22.39 -6.66 -6.93
CA ALA A 460 -21.40 -7.67 -6.56
C ALA A 460 -21.60 -8.16 -5.11
N HIS A 461 -22.15 -7.33 -4.23
CA HIS A 461 -22.51 -7.66 -2.85
C HIS A 461 -24.01 -7.96 -2.66
N HIS A 462 -24.68 -8.42 -3.71
CA HIS A 462 -26.09 -8.85 -3.68
C HIS A 462 -27.07 -7.80 -3.12
N GLY A 463 -26.74 -6.51 -3.24
CA GLY A 463 -27.56 -5.39 -2.74
C GLY A 463 -27.37 -5.07 -1.26
N ASP A 464 -26.41 -5.70 -0.60
CA ASP A 464 -26.10 -5.42 0.80
C ASP A 464 -25.20 -4.18 0.91
N THR A 465 -25.76 -3.07 1.33
CA THR A 465 -25.01 -1.81 1.53
C THR A 465 -24.05 -1.86 2.71
N THR A 466 -24.22 -2.79 3.64
CA THR A 466 -23.32 -2.94 4.80
C THR A 466 -22.03 -3.67 4.44
N ALA A 467 -22.06 -4.42 3.33
CA ALA A 467 -20.87 -5.09 2.79
C ALA A 467 -20.01 -4.18 1.87
N LEU A 468 -20.47 -2.94 1.59
CA LEU A 468 -19.71 -1.96 0.82
C LEU A 468 -18.67 -1.28 1.72
N ASP A 469 -17.61 -1.98 2.03
CA ASP A 469 -16.57 -1.47 2.91
C ASP A 469 -15.38 -0.89 2.13
N ILE A 470 -14.85 0.22 2.65
CA ILE A 470 -13.53 0.75 2.33
C ILE A 470 -12.67 0.43 3.55
N GLY A 471 -11.62 -0.39 3.34
CA GLY A 471 -10.76 -0.88 4.41
C GLY A 471 -10.01 0.23 5.15
N ASN A 472 -9.31 -0.13 6.21
CA ASN A 472 -8.34 0.74 6.88
C ASN A 472 -6.95 0.47 6.32
N MET A 473 -6.09 1.50 6.33
CA MET A 473 -4.73 1.39 5.81
C MET A 473 -3.83 0.62 6.78
N GLY A 474 -3.19 -0.41 6.26
CA GLY A 474 -2.22 -1.24 6.98
C GLY A 474 -0.79 -0.78 6.72
N GLY A 475 0.06 -1.65 6.17
CA GLY A 475 1.43 -1.34 5.77
C GLY A 475 1.76 -1.84 4.37
N GLY A 476 2.93 -1.47 3.86
CA GLY A 476 3.51 -1.99 2.63
C GLY A 476 3.09 -1.25 1.37
N SER A 477 2.97 0.09 1.43
CA SER A 477 2.92 0.97 0.27
C SER A 477 3.17 2.43 0.65
N ASP A 478 3.38 3.30 -0.32
CA ASP A 478 3.83 4.69 -0.24
C ASP A 478 2.99 5.64 0.63
N PHE A 479 1.80 5.23 1.08
CA PHE A 479 0.99 6.02 2.01
C PHE A 479 1.57 6.07 3.43
N ALA A 480 2.49 5.16 3.78
CA ALA A 480 2.98 4.99 5.16
C ALA A 480 3.62 6.27 5.71
N GLY A 481 4.48 6.92 4.94
CA GLY A 481 5.08 8.18 5.32
C GLY A 481 4.08 9.30 5.58
N PHE A 482 3.08 9.43 4.72
CA PHE A 482 2.03 10.45 4.87
C PHE A 482 1.12 10.16 6.05
N TYR A 483 0.61 8.95 6.19
CA TYR A 483 -0.44 8.60 7.13
C TYR A 483 0.12 8.17 8.49
N HIS A 484 1.05 7.21 8.51
CA HIS A 484 1.58 6.67 9.76
C HIS A 484 2.64 7.55 10.41
N HIS A 485 3.39 8.33 9.60
CA HIS A 485 4.43 9.23 10.14
C HIS A 485 3.92 10.65 10.35
N LEU A 486 3.24 11.27 9.40
CA LEU A 486 2.81 12.68 9.48
C LEU A 486 1.35 12.87 9.89
N GLY A 487 0.49 11.84 9.87
CA GLY A 487 -0.93 11.96 10.17
C GLY A 487 -1.70 12.76 9.10
N ILE A 488 -1.29 12.64 7.85
CA ILE A 488 -2.00 13.22 6.70
C ILE A 488 -3.01 12.17 6.20
N PRO A 489 -4.31 12.51 6.07
CA PRO A 489 -5.30 11.59 5.52
C PRO A 489 -4.85 10.98 4.20
N ALA A 490 -4.92 9.66 4.09
CA ALA A 490 -4.55 8.93 2.88
C ALA A 490 -5.67 7.99 2.44
N GLY A 491 -5.70 7.65 1.15
CA GLY A 491 -6.64 6.69 0.59
C GLY A 491 -6.11 6.09 -0.69
N GLU A 492 -6.59 4.88 -1.00
CA GLU A 492 -6.30 4.15 -2.22
C GLU A 492 -7.53 3.43 -2.74
N ILE A 493 -7.56 3.15 -4.03
CA ILE A 493 -8.64 2.38 -4.67
C ILE A 493 -8.02 1.36 -5.63
N GLY A 494 -8.78 0.34 -6.03
CA GLY A 494 -8.28 -0.63 -7.01
C GLY A 494 -9.31 -1.59 -7.53
N PHE A 495 -8.91 -2.36 -8.56
CA PHE A 495 -9.69 -3.40 -9.21
C PHE A 495 -8.86 -4.68 -9.26
N GLY A 496 -9.09 -5.58 -8.32
CA GLY A 496 -8.41 -6.87 -8.25
C GLY A 496 -9.08 -7.97 -9.06
N GLY A 497 -8.30 -8.98 -9.40
CA GLY A 497 -8.76 -10.18 -10.11
C GLY A 497 -7.91 -11.40 -9.78
N PRO A 498 -8.19 -12.54 -10.42
CA PRO A 498 -7.34 -13.70 -10.28
C PRO A 498 -5.98 -13.48 -10.94
N GLY A 499 -4.91 -13.66 -10.20
CA GLY A 499 -3.54 -13.51 -10.67
C GLY A 499 -2.54 -14.21 -9.76
N GLY A 500 -1.42 -14.65 -10.33
CA GLY A 500 -0.36 -15.31 -9.59
C GLY A 500 1.03 -14.92 -10.08
N VAL A 501 1.17 -13.81 -10.80
CA VAL A 501 2.43 -13.37 -11.38
C VAL A 501 3.16 -12.30 -10.56
N TYR A 502 2.54 -11.82 -9.49
CA TYR A 502 3.07 -10.80 -8.59
C TYR A 502 4.54 -11.03 -8.25
N HIS A 503 5.39 -10.00 -8.43
CA HIS A 503 6.83 -9.99 -8.17
C HIS A 503 7.65 -11.05 -8.95
N SER A 504 7.11 -11.58 -10.06
CA SER A 504 7.81 -12.51 -10.94
C SER A 504 8.18 -11.85 -12.27
N MET A 505 8.97 -12.55 -13.09
CA MET A 505 9.28 -12.09 -14.45
C MET A 505 8.07 -12.19 -15.40
N TYR A 506 6.97 -12.80 -14.95
CA TYR A 506 5.73 -12.94 -15.71
C TYR A 506 4.71 -11.83 -15.41
N ASP A 507 5.02 -10.92 -14.47
CA ASP A 507 4.27 -9.67 -14.31
C ASP A 507 4.69 -8.70 -15.42
N ASP A 508 4.17 -8.94 -16.62
CA ASP A 508 4.57 -8.26 -17.83
C ASP A 508 3.40 -7.80 -18.70
N TYR A 509 3.72 -7.12 -19.80
CA TYR A 509 2.71 -6.58 -20.71
C TYR A 509 1.85 -7.67 -21.35
N GLU A 510 2.43 -8.83 -21.69
CA GLU A 510 1.72 -9.96 -22.31
C GLU A 510 0.70 -10.56 -21.34
N TRP A 511 1.07 -10.76 -20.06
CA TRP A 511 0.14 -11.20 -19.03
C TRP A 511 -0.95 -10.16 -18.79
N MET A 512 -0.60 -8.88 -18.64
CA MET A 512 -1.56 -7.80 -18.42
C MET A 512 -2.59 -7.72 -19.55
N THR A 513 -2.16 -7.80 -20.81
CA THR A 513 -3.06 -7.70 -21.97
C THR A 513 -3.86 -8.98 -22.24
N THR A 514 -3.50 -10.10 -21.62
CA THR A 514 -4.20 -11.38 -21.78
C THR A 514 -5.13 -11.66 -20.63
N PHE A 515 -4.75 -11.36 -19.39
CA PHE A 515 -5.45 -11.77 -18.18
C PHE A 515 -5.76 -10.62 -17.22
N GLY A 516 -4.82 -9.73 -16.95
CA GLY A 516 -4.96 -8.67 -15.95
C GLY A 516 -6.09 -7.69 -16.31
N ASP A 517 -5.89 -6.89 -17.35
CA ASP A 517 -6.92 -6.00 -17.90
C ASP A 517 -6.85 -5.97 -19.45
N PRO A 518 -7.34 -7.01 -20.14
CA PRO A 518 -7.17 -7.17 -21.60
C PRO A 518 -7.66 -5.98 -22.42
N GLN A 519 -8.63 -5.24 -21.92
CA GLN A 519 -9.25 -4.09 -22.60
C GLN A 519 -8.89 -2.76 -21.95
N TYR A 520 -8.05 -2.74 -20.90
CA TYR A 520 -7.67 -1.55 -20.15
C TYR A 520 -8.88 -0.76 -19.59
N ARG A 521 -9.94 -1.49 -19.25
CA ARG A 521 -11.15 -0.89 -18.67
C ARG A 521 -10.97 -0.57 -17.20
N ALA A 522 -10.31 -1.45 -16.45
CA ALA A 522 -9.99 -1.22 -15.04
C ALA A 522 -9.07 0.00 -14.91
N HIS A 523 -7.99 0.09 -15.69
CA HIS A 523 -7.12 1.27 -15.76
C HIS A 523 -7.91 2.56 -16.02
N ARG A 524 -8.82 2.53 -17.00
CA ARG A 524 -9.65 3.70 -17.32
C ARG A 524 -10.57 4.06 -16.16
N THR A 525 -11.24 3.08 -15.55
CA THR A 525 -12.21 3.33 -14.49
C THR A 525 -11.53 3.77 -13.19
N ALA A 526 -10.34 3.23 -12.86
CA ALA A 526 -9.51 3.70 -11.77
C ALA A 526 -9.17 5.18 -11.97
N ALA A 527 -8.58 5.54 -13.11
CA ALA A 527 -8.27 6.94 -13.42
C ALA A 527 -9.51 7.86 -13.40
N GLN A 528 -10.69 7.37 -13.83
CA GLN A 528 -11.94 8.12 -13.73
C GLN A 528 -12.34 8.39 -12.27
N LEU A 529 -12.18 7.40 -11.39
CA LEU A 529 -12.51 7.53 -9.97
C LEU A 529 -11.56 8.50 -9.28
N ASP A 530 -10.25 8.38 -9.52
CA ASP A 530 -9.26 9.29 -8.96
C ASP A 530 -9.41 10.72 -9.45
N LEU A 531 -9.76 10.91 -10.71
CA LEU A 531 -10.08 12.23 -11.23
C LEU A 531 -11.21 12.91 -10.46
N VAL A 532 -12.24 12.15 -10.06
CA VAL A 532 -13.34 12.68 -9.23
C VAL A 532 -12.87 12.96 -7.80
N ILE A 533 -12.14 12.02 -7.18
CA ILE A 533 -11.62 12.16 -5.81
C ILE A 533 -10.69 13.37 -5.73
N VAL A 534 -9.68 13.43 -6.59
CA VAL A 534 -8.68 14.51 -6.61
C VAL A 534 -9.34 15.84 -6.98
N SER A 535 -10.32 15.89 -7.92
CA SER A 535 -11.04 17.10 -8.26
C SER A 535 -11.81 17.66 -7.07
N ARG A 536 -12.55 16.81 -6.36
CA ARG A 536 -13.29 17.21 -5.16
C ARG A 536 -12.37 17.72 -4.05
N LEU A 537 -11.25 17.03 -3.81
CA LEU A 537 -10.23 17.48 -2.85
C LEU A 537 -9.61 18.81 -3.26
N ALA A 538 -9.32 18.98 -4.54
CA ALA A 538 -8.66 20.18 -5.06
C ALA A 538 -9.59 21.41 -5.16
N ASN A 539 -10.90 21.23 -5.41
CA ASN A 539 -11.83 22.30 -5.73
C ASN A 539 -12.82 22.64 -4.62
N ALA A 540 -13.07 21.72 -3.66
CA ALA A 540 -13.94 22.02 -2.52
C ALA A 540 -13.45 23.25 -1.77
N ALA A 541 -14.34 24.17 -1.43
CA ALA A 541 -13.97 25.34 -0.65
C ALA A 541 -13.37 24.91 0.70
N VAL A 542 -14.07 24.11 1.49
CA VAL A 542 -13.54 23.46 2.69
C VAL A 542 -13.19 22.01 2.31
N ALA A 543 -12.01 21.52 2.70
CA ALA A 543 -11.59 20.15 2.41
C ALA A 543 -12.70 19.13 2.80
N PRO A 544 -13.07 18.20 1.88
CA PRO A 544 -14.24 17.33 2.05
C PRO A 544 -13.94 16.11 2.93
N LEU A 545 -13.31 16.34 4.09
CA LEU A 545 -13.01 15.33 5.11
C LEU A 545 -14.19 15.19 6.07
N ASP A 546 -14.64 13.97 6.34
CA ASP A 546 -15.77 13.68 7.23
C ASP A 546 -15.30 13.16 8.57
N TYR A 547 -15.11 14.06 9.53
CA TYR A 547 -14.69 13.71 10.87
C TYR A 547 -15.81 13.16 11.76
N ALA A 548 -17.08 13.26 11.35
CA ALA A 548 -18.15 12.58 12.06
C ALA A 548 -18.14 11.07 11.75
N ALA A 549 -17.91 10.70 10.48
CA ALA A 549 -17.68 9.32 10.08
C ALA A 549 -16.41 8.77 10.74
N PHE A 550 -15.30 9.53 10.69
CA PHE A 550 -14.04 9.18 11.36
C PHE A 550 -14.27 8.84 12.83
N GLY A 551 -14.88 9.74 13.59
CA GLY A 551 -15.09 9.53 15.03
C GLY A 551 -16.00 8.34 15.33
N THR A 552 -17.01 8.09 14.49
CA THR A 552 -17.92 6.95 14.62
C THR A 552 -17.17 5.63 14.43
N GLU A 553 -16.40 5.50 13.37
CA GLU A 553 -15.60 4.29 13.10
C GLU A 553 -14.57 4.03 14.21
N MET A 554 -13.83 5.06 14.63
CA MET A 554 -12.89 4.94 15.73
C MET A 554 -13.59 4.51 17.04
N ARG A 555 -14.81 5.00 17.29
CA ARG A 555 -15.61 4.64 18.47
C ARG A 555 -16.00 3.15 18.47
N ASP A 556 -16.34 2.61 17.32
CA ASP A 556 -16.72 1.21 17.15
C ASP A 556 -15.50 0.27 17.36
N LEU A 557 -14.32 0.67 16.86
CA LEU A 557 -13.07 -0.07 17.02
C LEU A 557 -12.57 -0.19 18.47
N VAL A 558 -13.02 0.68 19.41
CA VAL A 558 -12.64 0.55 20.83
C VAL A 558 -13.08 -0.79 21.43
N SER A 559 -14.10 -1.43 20.87
CA SER A 559 -14.55 -2.77 21.29
C SER A 559 -13.47 -3.87 21.17
N GLU A 560 -12.53 -3.70 20.26
CA GLU A 560 -11.38 -4.61 20.10
C GLU A 560 -10.42 -4.51 21.29
N LEU A 561 -10.16 -3.27 21.76
CA LEU A 561 -9.36 -3.03 22.96
C LEU A 561 -10.04 -3.61 24.21
N ASP A 562 -11.35 -3.41 24.38
CA ASP A 562 -12.11 -3.99 25.50
C ASP A 562 -11.97 -5.53 25.50
N THR A 563 -12.09 -6.15 24.33
CA THR A 563 -11.95 -7.58 24.16
C THR A 563 -10.53 -8.05 24.54
N GLY A 564 -9.50 -7.32 24.09
CA GLY A 564 -8.11 -7.62 24.43
C GLY A 564 -7.82 -7.52 25.93
N ILE A 565 -8.27 -6.44 26.57
CA ILE A 565 -8.14 -6.23 28.03
C ILE A 565 -8.85 -7.32 28.82
N ALA A 566 -10.08 -7.67 28.42
CA ALA A 566 -10.86 -8.72 29.08
C ALA A 566 -10.15 -10.11 29.00
N ARG A 567 -9.55 -10.45 27.86
CA ARG A 567 -8.76 -11.69 27.72
C ARG A 567 -7.55 -11.76 28.65
N LYS A 568 -6.98 -10.59 29.00
CA LYS A 568 -5.87 -10.52 29.97
C LYS A 568 -6.35 -10.55 31.42
N GLY A 569 -7.64 -10.40 31.68
CA GLY A 569 -8.23 -10.34 33.02
C GLY A 569 -7.86 -9.07 33.79
N TRP A 570 -7.52 -7.97 33.07
CA TRP A 570 -7.10 -6.72 33.70
C TRP A 570 -8.28 -5.81 34.08
N ALA A 571 -8.17 -5.13 35.23
CA ALA A 571 -9.12 -4.09 35.68
C ALA A 571 -8.76 -2.73 35.07
N VAL A 572 -8.68 -2.67 33.74
CA VAL A 572 -8.40 -1.44 32.96
C VAL A 572 -9.64 -1.10 32.14
N SER A 573 -9.96 0.18 32.02
CA SER A 573 -11.16 0.66 31.33
C SER A 573 -10.80 1.57 30.17
N THR A 574 -11.45 1.40 29.03
CA THR A 574 -11.34 2.28 27.85
C THR A 574 -12.31 3.45 27.89
N GLU A 575 -13.05 3.68 28.98
CA GLU A 575 -14.10 4.68 29.08
C GLU A 575 -13.62 6.12 28.81
N ALA A 576 -12.36 6.42 29.14
CA ALA A 576 -11.74 7.71 28.81
C ALA A 576 -11.69 7.97 27.29
N VAL A 577 -11.30 6.95 26.52
CA VAL A 577 -11.26 7.01 25.03
C VAL A 577 -12.68 7.12 24.47
N LYS A 578 -13.62 6.31 24.95
CA LYS A 578 -15.03 6.35 24.52
C LYS A 578 -15.63 7.72 24.71
N THR A 579 -15.47 8.28 25.92
CA THR A 579 -15.98 9.63 26.27
C THR A 579 -15.32 10.71 25.41
N ALA A 580 -14.01 10.63 25.14
CA ALA A 580 -13.31 11.58 24.28
C ALA A 580 -13.83 11.50 22.83
N LEU A 581 -14.06 10.29 22.29
CA LEU A 581 -14.62 10.08 20.96
C LEU A 581 -16.08 10.57 20.84
N ASP A 582 -16.92 10.38 21.85
CA ASP A 582 -18.30 10.88 21.87
C ASP A 582 -18.33 12.42 21.80
N ARG A 583 -17.43 13.11 22.56
CA ARG A 583 -17.24 14.56 22.45
C ARG A 583 -16.69 14.99 21.08
N PHE A 584 -15.75 14.23 20.53
CA PHE A 584 -15.17 14.47 19.19
C PHE A 584 -16.27 14.41 18.11
N ILE A 585 -17.09 13.36 18.10
CA ILE A 585 -18.22 13.19 17.17
C ILE A 585 -19.20 14.37 17.27
N THR A 586 -19.49 14.82 18.49
CA THR A 586 -20.36 15.97 18.72
C THR A 586 -19.78 17.24 18.10
N SER A 587 -18.48 17.51 18.29
CA SER A 587 -17.80 18.67 17.73
C SER A 587 -17.68 18.55 16.20
N ALA A 588 -17.44 17.36 15.66
CA ALA A 588 -17.38 17.10 14.23
C ALA A 588 -18.71 17.39 13.52
N ARG A 589 -19.82 16.92 14.09
CA ARG A 589 -21.18 17.23 13.59
C ARG A 589 -21.49 18.72 13.64
N ALA A 590 -21.09 19.39 14.71
CA ALA A 590 -21.27 20.84 14.86
C ALA A 590 -20.42 21.64 13.85
N PHE A 591 -19.20 21.17 13.54
CA PHE A 591 -18.39 21.73 12.46
C PHE A 591 -19.05 21.52 11.09
N ALA A 592 -19.49 20.31 10.77
CA ALA A 592 -20.14 20.01 9.49
C ALA A 592 -21.37 20.90 9.26
N ALA A 593 -22.25 21.06 10.26
CA ALA A 593 -23.40 21.94 10.18
C ALA A 593 -23.02 23.42 9.96
N ALA A 594 -21.96 23.89 10.63
CA ALA A 594 -21.46 25.27 10.45
C ALA A 594 -20.85 25.48 9.07
N ARG A 595 -20.09 24.51 8.55
CA ARG A 595 -19.54 24.49 7.21
C ARG A 595 -20.65 24.61 6.15
N ASP A 596 -21.64 23.72 6.22
CA ASP A 596 -22.69 23.64 5.19
C ASP A 596 -23.58 24.91 5.22
N SER A 597 -23.96 25.40 6.41
CA SER A 597 -24.68 26.66 6.55
C SER A 597 -23.86 27.86 6.06
N GLY A 598 -22.58 27.92 6.40
CA GLY A 598 -21.69 28.99 5.99
C GLY A 598 -21.45 29.03 4.47
N LEU A 599 -21.27 27.87 3.85
CA LEU A 599 -21.09 27.76 2.38
C LEU A 599 -22.37 28.13 1.62
N ALA A 600 -23.54 27.89 2.17
CA ALA A 600 -24.80 28.38 1.62
C ALA A 600 -24.94 29.93 1.76
N GLY A 601 -24.30 30.52 2.77
CA GLY A 601 -24.33 31.96 3.08
C GLY A 601 -23.16 32.80 2.53
N ASN A 602 -22.36 32.30 1.58
CA ASN A 602 -21.21 32.98 0.95
C ASN A 602 -20.06 33.35 1.91
N LEU A 603 -19.45 32.36 2.56
CA LEU A 603 -18.21 32.54 3.34
C LEU A 603 -17.09 33.16 2.50
N SER A 604 -16.30 34.04 3.11
CA SER A 604 -15.12 34.62 2.45
C SER A 604 -14.03 33.53 2.29
N THR A 605 -13.24 33.65 1.21
CA THR A 605 -12.10 32.76 0.93
C THR A 605 -11.12 32.67 2.10
N ALA A 606 -10.89 33.79 2.81
CA ALA A 606 -9.99 33.82 3.98
C ALA A 606 -10.50 32.95 5.14
N LYS A 607 -11.81 33.03 5.47
CA LYS A 607 -12.42 32.17 6.52
C LYS A 607 -12.35 30.69 6.14
N VAL A 608 -12.66 30.39 4.89
CA VAL A 608 -12.60 29.02 4.35
C VAL A 608 -11.17 28.46 4.42
N ALA A 609 -10.18 29.25 4.00
CA ALA A 609 -8.77 28.85 4.07
C ALA A 609 -8.31 28.62 5.51
N ALA A 610 -8.73 29.50 6.44
CA ALA A 610 -8.42 29.34 7.86
C ALA A 610 -9.07 28.07 8.44
N ALA A 611 -10.34 27.83 8.14
CA ALA A 611 -11.03 26.63 8.62
C ALA A 611 -10.38 25.34 8.07
N THR A 612 -9.95 25.33 6.80
CA THR A 612 -9.26 24.16 6.24
C THR A 612 -7.90 23.93 6.89
N ARG A 613 -7.14 24.99 7.22
CA ARG A 613 -5.87 24.83 7.95
C ARG A 613 -6.04 24.18 9.32
N GLU A 614 -7.07 24.58 10.07
CA GLU A 614 -7.37 23.94 11.35
C GLU A 614 -7.89 22.51 11.17
N LEU A 615 -8.69 22.27 10.13
CA LEU A 615 -9.19 20.93 9.80
C LEU A 615 -8.05 19.96 9.49
N MET A 616 -7.02 20.40 8.78
CA MET A 616 -5.81 19.62 8.50
C MET A 616 -5.07 19.21 9.78
N GLN A 617 -5.24 19.90 10.90
CA GLN A 617 -4.60 19.56 12.16
C GLN A 617 -5.28 18.40 12.89
N VAL A 618 -6.50 18.00 12.54
CA VAL A 618 -7.27 17.01 13.29
C VAL A 618 -6.53 15.68 13.41
N GLU A 619 -6.17 15.05 12.29
CA GLU A 619 -5.45 13.76 12.32
C GLU A 619 -3.98 13.93 12.75
N ARG A 620 -3.35 15.07 12.49
CA ARG A 620 -2.01 15.40 13.00
C ARG A 620 -1.93 15.45 14.52
N ARG A 621 -3.01 15.88 15.21
CA ARG A 621 -3.09 15.84 16.68
C ARG A 621 -3.16 14.42 17.22
N LEU A 622 -3.50 13.45 16.39
CA LEU A 622 -3.50 12.02 16.71
C LEU A 622 -2.15 11.35 16.40
N THR A 623 -1.08 12.11 16.21
CA THR A 623 0.29 11.59 16.13
C THR A 623 1.05 11.84 17.42
N ARG A 624 2.02 10.98 17.72
CA ARG A 624 2.93 11.08 18.87
C ARG A 624 4.35 11.41 18.38
N PRO A 625 4.91 12.58 18.69
CA PRO A 625 6.25 12.96 18.20
C PRO A 625 7.35 11.97 18.56
N GLN A 626 7.25 11.27 19.70
CA GLN A 626 8.21 10.27 20.17
C GLN A 626 8.06 8.91 19.46
N GLY A 627 7.03 8.77 18.63
CA GLY A 627 6.68 7.51 17.97
C GLY A 627 5.97 6.50 18.86
N LEU A 628 5.79 5.30 18.34
CA LEU A 628 5.14 4.18 19.02
C LEU A 628 6.14 3.42 19.88
N THR A 629 5.67 2.81 20.96
CA THR A 629 6.55 2.16 21.93
C THR A 629 7.17 0.88 21.38
N TYR A 630 6.43 0.10 20.61
CA TYR A 630 6.86 -1.22 20.12
C TYR A 630 7.13 -1.23 18.60
N ALA A 631 6.32 -0.51 17.81
CA ALA A 631 6.54 -0.36 16.38
C ALA A 631 7.72 0.57 16.03
N GLY A 632 8.25 1.31 17.01
CA GLY A 632 9.43 2.17 16.83
C GLY A 632 9.08 3.65 16.65
N ALA A 633 10.15 4.47 16.72
CA ALA A 633 10.01 5.94 16.75
C ALA A 633 9.52 6.54 15.41
N TRP A 634 9.65 5.82 14.32
CA TRP A 634 9.25 6.30 13.00
C TRP A 634 7.71 6.32 12.84
N PHE A 635 7.01 5.31 13.32
CA PHE A 635 5.54 5.28 13.34
C PHE A 635 5.01 6.21 14.43
N LYS A 636 4.20 7.18 14.06
CA LYS A 636 3.70 8.23 14.98
C LYS A 636 2.18 8.24 15.14
N SER A 637 1.43 7.64 14.20
CA SER A 637 -0.03 7.64 14.23
C SER A 637 -0.57 6.78 15.37
N LEU A 638 -1.49 7.37 16.15
CA LEU A 638 -2.24 6.67 17.20
C LEU A 638 -3.59 6.13 16.72
N GLN A 639 -3.91 6.36 15.46
CA GLN A 639 -5.14 5.92 14.81
C GLN A 639 -4.98 4.50 14.30
N PHE A 640 -4.07 4.35 13.36
CA PHE A 640 -3.69 3.09 12.72
C PHE A 640 -2.19 3.06 12.48
N ALA A 641 -1.65 1.85 12.47
CA ALA A 641 -0.30 1.57 12.02
C ALA A 641 -0.24 0.15 11.45
N SER A 642 0.84 -0.19 10.80
CA SER A 642 1.17 -1.56 10.45
C SER A 642 1.38 -2.39 11.72
N ASP A 643 0.81 -3.60 11.78
CA ASP A 643 1.03 -4.52 12.92
C ASP A 643 2.46 -5.08 12.87
N VAL A 644 3.25 -4.82 13.90
CA VAL A 644 4.67 -5.21 13.97
C VAL A 644 4.92 -6.73 13.89
N ASP A 645 3.90 -7.55 14.14
CA ASP A 645 3.98 -9.02 14.03
C ASP A 645 3.48 -9.55 12.69
N ASN A 646 2.86 -8.69 11.88
CA ASN A 646 2.30 -9.03 10.57
C ASN A 646 2.97 -8.26 9.41
N GLY A 647 3.23 -6.96 9.59
CA GLY A 647 3.82 -6.07 8.60
C GLY A 647 2.81 -5.45 7.62
N TYR A 648 1.77 -6.17 7.21
CA TYR A 648 0.72 -5.66 6.31
C TYR A 648 -0.58 -5.32 7.01
N ALA A 649 -0.96 -6.09 8.04
CA ALA A 649 -2.25 -5.92 8.69
C ALA A 649 -2.37 -4.58 9.39
N THR A 650 -3.55 -4.00 9.32
CA THR A 650 -3.90 -2.78 10.04
C THR A 650 -4.06 -3.05 11.53
N LEU A 651 -3.41 -2.26 12.37
CA LEU A 651 -3.60 -2.26 13.81
C LEU A 651 -4.25 -0.93 14.24
N ALA A 652 -5.50 -1.01 14.73
CA ALA A 652 -6.19 0.15 15.30
C ALA A 652 -5.67 0.47 16.70
N PHE A 653 -5.53 1.75 17.02
CA PHE A 653 -5.01 2.24 18.29
C PHE A 653 -3.68 1.58 18.71
N PRO A 654 -2.66 1.65 17.85
CA PRO A 654 -1.48 0.79 17.93
C PRO A 654 -0.80 0.82 19.29
N THR A 655 -0.65 1.97 19.97
CA THR A 655 -0.01 2.04 21.28
C THR A 655 -0.76 1.27 22.35
N VAL A 656 -2.11 1.34 22.33
CA VAL A 656 -2.95 0.63 23.30
C VAL A 656 -2.99 -0.86 22.97
N ALA A 657 -3.16 -1.22 21.70
CA ALA A 657 -3.19 -2.61 21.25
C ALA A 657 -1.87 -3.33 21.55
N GLU A 658 -0.73 -2.69 21.27
CA GLU A 658 0.62 -3.20 21.60
C GLU A 658 0.85 -3.28 23.11
N ALA A 659 0.39 -2.31 23.89
CA ALA A 659 0.47 -2.36 25.34
C ALA A 659 -0.35 -3.52 25.94
N ILE A 660 -1.48 -3.87 25.32
CA ILE A 660 -2.25 -5.06 25.69
C ILE A 660 -1.48 -6.34 25.31
N ARG A 661 -0.80 -6.34 24.16
CA ARG A 661 -0.08 -7.53 23.66
C ARG A 661 1.21 -7.79 24.45
N TYR A 662 2.05 -6.78 24.64
CA TYR A 662 3.41 -6.89 25.13
C TYR A 662 3.66 -6.25 26.50
N GLY A 663 2.80 -5.33 26.93
CA GLY A 663 2.93 -4.61 28.18
C GLY A 663 2.17 -5.24 29.33
N ASP A 664 1.75 -4.39 30.25
CA ASP A 664 0.97 -4.74 31.44
C ASP A 664 -0.24 -3.80 31.61
N ALA A 665 -1.02 -4.03 32.65
CA ALA A 665 -2.21 -3.24 32.96
C ALA A 665 -1.88 -1.74 33.20
N ALA A 666 -0.74 -1.44 33.80
CA ALA A 666 -0.33 -0.05 34.12
C ALA A 666 0.11 0.68 32.85
N VAL A 667 0.88 0.03 31.97
CA VAL A 667 1.27 0.57 30.64
C VAL A 667 0.01 0.81 29.82
N THR A 668 -0.87 -0.17 29.72
CA THR A 668 -2.13 -0.08 28.97
C THR A 668 -3.01 1.09 29.46
N ALA A 669 -3.13 1.28 30.77
CA ALA A 669 -3.89 2.40 31.33
C ALA A 669 -3.29 3.76 30.97
N ARG A 670 -1.95 3.88 30.93
CA ARG A 670 -1.26 5.12 30.50
C ARG A 670 -1.48 5.40 29.00
N GLU A 671 -1.40 4.38 28.15
CA GLU A 671 -1.63 4.53 26.72
C GLU A 671 -3.08 4.92 26.40
N ILE A 672 -4.06 4.36 27.11
CA ILE A 672 -5.47 4.75 27.03
C ILE A 672 -5.64 6.22 27.38
N GLN A 673 -4.98 6.71 28.45
CA GLN A 673 -5.10 8.10 28.87
C GLN A 673 -4.42 9.05 27.87
N ASP A 674 -3.25 8.69 27.31
CA ASP A 674 -2.58 9.49 26.27
C ASP A 674 -3.45 9.58 25.01
N LEU A 675 -3.99 8.45 24.55
CA LEU A 675 -4.91 8.41 23.41
C LEU A 675 -6.14 9.31 23.64
N ALA A 676 -6.79 9.24 24.82
CA ALA A 676 -7.93 10.08 25.15
C ALA A 676 -7.57 11.58 25.11
N ASN A 677 -6.39 11.97 25.64
CA ASN A 677 -5.90 13.34 25.61
C ASN A 677 -5.65 13.84 24.17
N ARG A 678 -5.14 12.97 23.30
CA ARG A 678 -4.90 13.31 21.88
C ARG A 678 -6.19 13.44 21.10
N ILE A 679 -7.19 12.60 21.37
CA ILE A 679 -8.53 12.73 20.78
C ILE A 679 -9.15 14.08 21.21
N ASP A 680 -8.97 14.52 22.46
CA ASP A 680 -9.42 15.84 22.88
C ASP A 680 -8.65 16.99 22.22
N ALA A 681 -7.35 16.82 21.92
CA ALA A 681 -6.58 17.78 21.14
C ALA A 681 -7.07 17.86 19.67
N ALA A 682 -7.38 16.71 19.05
CA ALA A 682 -7.98 16.64 17.72
C ALA A 682 -9.39 17.28 17.69
N ARG A 683 -10.21 17.05 18.73
CA ARG A 683 -11.50 17.72 18.92
C ARG A 683 -11.35 19.24 18.99
N LYS A 684 -10.33 19.74 19.66
CA LYS A 684 -10.04 21.18 19.73
C LYS A 684 -9.76 21.78 18.36
N ALA A 685 -9.02 21.07 17.49
CA ALA A 685 -8.80 21.52 16.11
C ALA A 685 -10.13 21.63 15.32
N LEU A 686 -11.10 20.73 15.52
CA LEU A 686 -12.44 20.85 14.94
C LEU A 686 -13.20 22.08 15.44
N GLU A 687 -13.07 22.41 16.73
CA GLU A 687 -13.70 23.61 17.31
C GLU A 687 -13.05 24.89 16.77
N ASP A 688 -11.73 24.90 16.58
CA ASP A 688 -10.99 26.02 15.99
C ASP A 688 -11.35 26.18 14.50
N ALA A 689 -11.45 25.08 13.75
CA ALA A 689 -11.98 25.09 12.38
C ALA A 689 -13.41 25.67 12.32
N ARG A 690 -14.28 25.26 13.24
CA ARG A 690 -15.65 25.84 13.34
C ARG A 690 -15.64 27.31 13.69
N ALA A 691 -14.76 27.74 14.59
CA ALA A 691 -14.63 29.16 14.96
C ALA A 691 -14.14 30.01 13.79
N ALA A 692 -13.23 29.50 12.95
CA ALA A 692 -12.73 30.17 11.76
C ALA A 692 -13.82 30.43 10.70
N LEU A 693 -14.91 29.66 10.69
CA LEU A 693 -16.05 29.86 9.78
C LEU A 693 -16.98 31.01 10.23
N ARG A 694 -16.91 31.47 11.47
CA ARG A 694 -17.73 32.56 12.01
C ARG A 694 -17.12 33.90 11.67
#